data_d8826180b28a6c3540b390a32d958bae
#
_entry.id   d8826180b28a6c3540b390a32d958bae
#
_cell.length_a   1.000
_cell.length_b   1.000
_cell.length_c   1.000
_cell.angle_alpha   90.00
_cell.angle_beta   90.00
_cell.angle_gamma   90.00
#
_symmetry.space_group_name_H-M   'P 1'
#
loop_
_entity.id
_entity.type
_entity.pdbx_description
1 polymer ?
#
loop_
_entity_poly.entity_id
_entity_poly.type
_entity_poly.pdbx_seq_one_letter_code
_entity_poly.pdbx_strand_id
1 'polypeptide(L)'
;MLNTLPKELSFINLFRLSEHTLEHASWRVSDFIADVWECLFGTARTTIDFRKVLDDGSLLTDSKNRELLHSIKRFLCLQTHPALTGSVVLAPATARMRIALAIATLDYFLLRSDEFEIAKHGFRFITANDVMGLIAVIASHRSPTRSIYEPKSRILSYLSQVQVSASALAKLQKTTPDLFELAEDEELSLPRKQTLVARAWLKLHDCYEPSTSGTTEFRYRVVRRRVLSEVIGRYVLNDFHFEKLELPGLDVAPSRWFTREMSAVPANNLDEDERSSREYVNQYIAVLRSTRVAQQHGISLFSERALTALETAPILLKDRTKERARFTTLPFSLANDLLSNSIAFYLEYAEPIVDYYLTLARKGGDIHAMAAPIPSKLAALGVIQWRSNATTADEFFGQLRRSECLFNMLEVLYGAIAVMVNTLMARRVSELEDLRADSIVEEHGAYFLAFNLRKANVLEHRKRTLRPLPGIAAEALKLLARLSHSMRDLGYQNDGKLFAIPYSGWQRKPPHFGVCQPDFTRFFDRFCDYFQTGQDERGRRYYVRAHQLRRNFAMLFFWQGSFGGVEVLRYFLGHNKPQMIYRYVTEAVPGKILRRVMASVAKDLIKAEHPATDELAALICERYGISLNDLHILPERDVVDYVEDLITAGEAEVKPEFFRGPKGQEYRIVYRVMKHREEA
;
A
#
# COMPACT_ATOMS: atom_id res chain seq x y z
N MET A 1 46.08 -21.16 14.85
CA MET A 1 45.81 -21.27 16.31
C MET A 1 44.70 -20.28 16.72
N LEU A 2 43.43 -20.66 16.63
CA LEU A 2 42.27 -19.86 17.18
C LEU A 2 41.00 -20.74 17.30
N ASN A 3 41.16 -22.03 17.63
CA ASN A 3 40.02 -22.96 17.66
C ASN A 3 39.46 -23.31 19.05
N THR A 4 39.87 -22.61 20.09
CA THR A 4 39.36 -22.86 21.45
C THR A 4 38.96 -21.56 22.12
N LEU A 5 37.77 -21.07 21.79
CA LEU A 5 37.12 -20.07 22.62
C LEU A 5 36.61 -20.74 23.90
N PRO A 6 36.70 -20.08 25.07
CA PRO A 6 36.03 -20.54 26.29
C PRO A 6 34.56 -20.87 26.02
N LYS A 7 33.99 -21.82 26.78
CA LYS A 7 32.60 -22.27 26.58
C LYS A 7 31.60 -21.12 26.61
N GLU A 8 31.85 -20.11 27.44
CA GLU A 8 31.05 -18.90 27.62
C GLU A 8 31.05 -18.00 26.37
N LEU A 9 32.07 -18.11 25.54
CA LEU A 9 32.22 -17.36 24.28
C LEU A 9 31.96 -18.24 23.04
N SER A 10 31.51 -19.48 23.23
CA SER A 10 31.22 -20.40 22.12
C SER A 10 30.15 -19.88 21.15
N PHE A 11 29.24 -18.97 21.61
CA PHE A 11 28.26 -18.29 20.78
C PHE A 11 28.93 -17.42 19.69
N ILE A 12 30.18 -16.97 19.88
CA ILE A 12 30.93 -16.21 18.86
C ILE A 12 31.18 -17.08 17.62
N ASN A 13 31.26 -18.40 17.78
CA ASN A 13 31.38 -19.30 16.63
C ASN A 13 30.14 -19.30 15.71
N LEU A 14 28.96 -18.93 16.24
CA LEU A 14 27.74 -18.73 15.45
C LEU A 14 27.85 -17.54 14.48
N PHE A 15 28.74 -16.62 14.77
CA PHE A 15 28.99 -15.44 13.93
C PHE A 15 30.15 -15.62 12.93
N ARG A 16 30.90 -16.75 13.01
CA ARG A 16 31.89 -17.08 12.00
C ARG A 16 31.16 -17.56 10.76
N LEU A 17 31.45 -16.93 9.63
CA LEU A 17 31.00 -17.36 8.32
C LEU A 17 31.77 -18.62 7.93
N SER A 18 31.30 -19.80 8.38
CA SER A 18 31.70 -21.08 7.83
C SER A 18 30.75 -21.47 6.70
N GLU A 19 31.17 -22.36 5.81
CA GLU A 19 30.30 -22.88 4.75
C GLU A 19 28.95 -23.41 5.30
N HIS A 20 28.96 -24.06 6.46
CA HIS A 20 27.76 -24.57 7.11
C HIS A 20 26.83 -23.47 7.62
N THR A 21 27.36 -22.34 8.11
CA THR A 21 26.51 -21.21 8.57
C THR A 21 25.87 -20.47 7.43
N LEU A 22 26.52 -20.42 6.26
CA LEU A 22 25.94 -19.81 5.05
C LEU A 22 24.85 -20.67 4.39
N GLU A 23 24.74 -21.91 4.76
CA GLU A 23 23.68 -22.82 4.32
C GLU A 23 22.45 -22.78 5.23
N HIS A 24 22.51 -22.03 6.33
CA HIS A 24 21.40 -21.90 7.28
C HIS A 24 20.69 -20.55 7.20
N ALA A 25 19.37 -20.58 7.15
CA ALA A 25 18.53 -19.40 7.26
C ALA A 25 17.23 -19.74 8.02
N SER A 26 16.87 -18.94 9.00
CA SER A 26 15.69 -19.17 9.87
C SER A 26 14.35 -19.18 9.14
N TRP A 27 14.27 -18.54 7.98
CA TRP A 27 13.08 -18.49 7.15
C TRP A 27 12.93 -19.67 6.18
N ARG A 28 13.98 -20.47 5.98
CA ARG A 28 13.95 -21.67 5.11
C ARG A 28 13.53 -22.90 5.91
N VAL A 29 12.50 -23.58 5.42
CA VAL A 29 11.95 -24.80 6.05
C VAL A 29 12.56 -26.06 5.44
N SER A 30 12.77 -26.07 4.11
CA SER A 30 13.34 -27.19 3.36
C SER A 30 14.84 -27.35 3.60
N ASP A 31 15.39 -28.53 3.32
CA ASP A 31 16.81 -28.76 3.30
C ASP A 31 17.52 -27.86 2.27
N PHE A 32 18.79 -27.53 2.54
CA PHE A 32 19.59 -26.69 1.63
C PHE A 32 19.74 -27.31 0.23
N ILE A 33 19.89 -28.63 0.15
CA ILE A 33 20.08 -29.36 -1.11
C ILE A 33 18.79 -29.46 -1.94
N ALA A 34 17.60 -29.26 -1.34
CA ALA A 34 16.32 -29.43 -2.02
C ALA A 34 16.20 -28.52 -3.25
N ASP A 35 15.69 -29.03 -4.35
CA ASP A 35 15.49 -28.29 -5.60
C ASP A 35 14.38 -27.21 -5.49
N VAL A 36 13.50 -27.38 -4.53
CA VAL A 36 12.44 -26.40 -4.20
C VAL A 36 12.53 -26.08 -2.73
N TRP A 37 12.67 -24.81 -2.40
CA TRP A 37 12.63 -24.36 -1.01
C TRP A 37 11.24 -23.90 -0.62
N GLU A 38 10.75 -24.42 0.50
CA GLU A 38 9.65 -23.83 1.25
C GLU A 38 10.22 -22.79 2.21
N CYS A 39 9.64 -21.60 2.17
CA CYS A 39 10.10 -20.45 2.95
C CYS A 39 8.95 -19.94 3.82
N LEU A 40 9.25 -19.62 5.09
CA LEU A 40 8.31 -19.11 6.07
C LEU A 40 8.80 -17.79 6.65
N PHE A 41 8.11 -16.72 6.33
CA PHE A 41 8.38 -15.36 6.84
C PHE A 41 7.26 -14.94 7.81
N GLY A 42 7.38 -15.28 9.08
CA GLY A 42 6.28 -15.16 10.04
C GLY A 42 5.14 -16.12 9.68
N THR A 43 4.00 -15.61 9.25
CA THR A 43 2.86 -16.42 8.78
C THR A 43 2.83 -16.57 7.26
N ALA A 44 3.65 -15.82 6.53
CA ALA A 44 3.67 -15.84 5.07
C ALA A 44 4.51 -17.01 4.54
N ARG A 45 3.89 -17.91 3.80
CA ARG A 45 4.56 -19.00 3.10
C ARG A 45 4.82 -18.59 1.65
N THR A 46 5.98 -18.99 1.13
CA THR A 46 6.35 -18.85 -0.29
C THR A 46 7.30 -19.98 -0.67
N THR A 47 7.47 -20.22 -1.95
CA THR A 47 8.38 -21.22 -2.49
C THR A 47 9.42 -20.58 -3.40
N ILE A 48 10.63 -21.14 -3.44
CA ILE A 48 11.65 -20.80 -4.41
C ILE A 48 11.99 -22.10 -5.16
N ASP A 49 11.65 -22.15 -6.43
CA ASP A 49 11.93 -23.30 -7.29
C ASP A 49 13.20 -23.06 -8.09
N PHE A 50 14.23 -23.89 -7.90
CA PHE A 50 15.51 -23.78 -8.59
C PHE A 50 15.58 -24.59 -9.90
N ARG A 51 14.54 -25.33 -10.27
CA ARG A 51 14.47 -26.10 -11.53
C ARG A 51 14.23 -25.14 -12.71
N LYS A 52 15.22 -24.31 -12.99
CA LYS A 52 15.16 -23.27 -14.02
C LYS A 52 16.03 -23.63 -15.20
N VAL A 53 15.56 -23.30 -16.40
CA VAL A 53 16.23 -23.58 -17.66
C VAL A 53 17.28 -22.49 -17.93
N LEU A 54 18.50 -22.90 -18.25
CA LEU A 54 19.59 -22.03 -18.67
C LEU A 54 19.69 -21.96 -20.20
N ASP A 55 20.60 -21.13 -20.69
CA ASP A 55 20.84 -20.86 -22.12
C ASP A 55 21.16 -22.11 -22.94
N ASP A 56 21.86 -23.09 -22.38
CA ASP A 56 22.17 -24.36 -23.05
C ASP A 56 21.05 -25.43 -22.94
N GLY A 57 19.89 -25.07 -22.44
CA GLY A 57 18.75 -25.96 -22.23
C GLY A 57 18.83 -26.84 -20.99
N SER A 58 19.94 -26.82 -20.25
CA SER A 58 20.06 -27.57 -18.99
C SER A 58 19.30 -26.91 -17.86
N LEU A 59 18.97 -27.67 -16.80
CA LEU A 59 18.41 -27.13 -15.60
C LEU A 59 19.52 -26.61 -14.67
N LEU A 60 19.23 -25.53 -13.96
CA LEU A 60 20.10 -25.01 -12.90
C LEU A 60 20.37 -26.08 -11.82
N THR A 61 19.45 -27.04 -11.64
CA THR A 61 19.59 -28.19 -10.72
C THR A 61 20.41 -29.38 -11.27
N ASP A 62 20.80 -29.36 -12.53
CA ASP A 62 21.63 -30.40 -13.10
C ASP A 62 23.01 -30.44 -12.44
N SER A 63 23.60 -31.62 -12.39
CA SER A 63 24.88 -31.89 -11.71
C SER A 63 26.02 -30.99 -12.20
N LYS A 64 26.06 -30.62 -13.49
CA LYS A 64 27.06 -29.71 -14.07
C LYS A 64 26.93 -28.27 -13.57
N ASN A 65 25.74 -27.86 -13.14
CA ASN A 65 25.44 -26.51 -12.67
C ASN A 65 25.46 -26.36 -11.13
N ARG A 66 25.88 -27.46 -10.43
CA ARG A 66 25.81 -27.56 -8.96
C ARG A 66 26.54 -26.43 -8.24
N GLU A 67 27.73 -26.04 -8.72
CA GLU A 67 28.50 -24.94 -8.11
C GLU A 67 27.75 -23.61 -8.21
N LEU A 68 27.16 -23.32 -9.37
CA LEU A 68 26.34 -22.13 -9.60
C LEU A 68 25.09 -22.14 -8.70
N LEU A 69 24.38 -23.26 -8.66
CA LEU A 69 23.20 -23.43 -7.79
C LEU A 69 23.53 -23.21 -6.32
N HIS A 70 24.63 -23.81 -5.84
CA HIS A 70 25.06 -23.62 -4.44
C HIS A 70 25.45 -22.16 -4.15
N SER A 71 26.11 -21.50 -5.09
CA SER A 71 26.46 -20.08 -4.95
C SER A 71 25.22 -19.19 -4.87
N ILE A 72 24.21 -19.44 -5.69
CA ILE A 72 22.91 -18.76 -5.63
C ILE A 72 22.24 -18.99 -4.28
N LYS A 73 22.13 -20.24 -3.85
CA LYS A 73 21.51 -20.64 -2.59
C LYS A 73 22.17 -20.00 -1.37
N ARG A 74 23.50 -20.05 -1.30
CA ARG A 74 24.28 -19.43 -0.22
C ARG A 74 24.11 -17.90 -0.23
N PHE A 75 24.08 -17.30 -1.41
CA PHE A 75 23.84 -15.86 -1.53
C PHE A 75 22.49 -15.43 -1.01
N LEU A 76 21.44 -16.21 -1.26
CA LEU A 76 20.11 -15.96 -0.69
C LEU A 76 20.11 -16.08 0.85
N CYS A 77 20.74 -17.13 1.40
CA CYS A 77 20.86 -17.28 2.85
C CYS A 77 21.65 -16.13 3.48
N LEU A 78 22.71 -15.67 2.81
CA LEU A 78 23.55 -14.56 3.26
C LEU A 78 22.76 -13.26 3.46
N GLN A 79 21.69 -13.01 2.69
CA GLN A 79 20.91 -11.77 2.78
C GLN A 79 20.32 -11.49 4.17
N THR A 80 20.12 -12.52 4.96
CA THR A 80 19.58 -12.41 6.33
C THR A 80 20.59 -12.85 7.40
N HIS A 81 21.81 -13.17 6.99
CA HIS A 81 22.86 -13.64 7.89
C HIS A 81 23.38 -12.50 8.80
N PRO A 82 23.68 -12.79 10.07
CA PRO A 82 24.21 -11.80 11.03
C PRO A 82 25.39 -10.96 10.54
N ALA A 83 26.27 -11.53 9.72
CA ALA A 83 27.42 -10.81 9.13
C ALA A 83 27.02 -9.62 8.24
N LEU A 84 25.84 -9.67 7.59
CA LEU A 84 25.28 -8.57 6.82
C LEU A 84 24.36 -7.67 7.63
N THR A 85 23.74 -8.21 8.68
CA THR A 85 22.74 -7.48 9.45
C THR A 85 23.32 -6.83 10.71
N GLY A 86 24.63 -7.00 10.98
CA GLY A 86 25.27 -6.55 12.20
C GLY A 86 24.69 -7.23 13.44
N SER A 87 24.38 -8.51 13.33
CA SER A 87 23.73 -9.35 14.36
C SER A 87 22.31 -8.91 14.73
N VAL A 88 21.69 -8.03 13.95
CA VAL A 88 20.27 -7.67 14.12
C VAL A 88 19.40 -8.72 13.44
N VAL A 89 18.50 -9.32 14.21
CA VAL A 89 17.47 -10.21 13.68
C VAL A 89 16.47 -9.36 12.89
N LEU A 90 16.31 -9.69 11.61
CA LEU A 90 15.40 -8.96 10.74
C LEU A 90 13.95 -9.35 11.01
N ALA A 91 13.06 -8.37 11.05
CA ALA A 91 11.62 -8.65 11.06
C ALA A 91 11.24 -9.47 9.81
N PRO A 92 10.28 -10.42 9.91
CA PRO A 92 9.92 -11.32 8.80
C PRO A 92 9.61 -10.61 7.48
N ALA A 93 8.90 -9.49 7.53
CA ALA A 93 8.60 -8.67 6.34
C ALA A 93 9.87 -8.07 5.71
N THR A 94 10.84 -7.64 6.52
CA THR A 94 12.11 -7.10 6.05
C THR A 94 12.99 -8.20 5.44
N ALA A 95 13.04 -9.38 6.07
CA ALA A 95 13.74 -10.54 5.56
C ALA A 95 13.16 -10.95 4.19
N ARG A 96 11.82 -11.09 4.10
CA ARG A 96 11.12 -11.39 2.84
C ARG A 96 11.44 -10.38 1.74
N MET A 97 11.43 -9.09 2.07
CA MET A 97 11.76 -8.03 1.10
C MET A 97 13.20 -8.16 0.60
N ARG A 98 14.18 -8.38 1.48
CA ARG A 98 15.59 -8.56 1.10
C ARG A 98 15.79 -9.75 0.17
N ILE A 99 15.16 -10.89 0.49
CA ILE A 99 15.20 -12.09 -0.37
C ILE A 99 14.56 -11.79 -1.73
N ALA A 100 13.43 -11.12 -1.78
CA ALA A 100 12.78 -10.76 -3.04
C ALA A 100 13.65 -9.84 -3.91
N LEU A 101 14.37 -8.89 -3.31
CA LEU A 101 15.31 -8.03 -4.03
C LEU A 101 16.51 -8.83 -4.58
N ALA A 102 17.04 -9.78 -3.80
CA ALA A 102 18.12 -10.66 -4.22
C ALA A 102 17.68 -11.58 -5.38
N ILE A 103 16.49 -12.16 -5.27
CA ILE A 103 15.88 -12.97 -6.34
C ILE A 103 15.72 -12.12 -7.60
N ALA A 104 15.13 -10.93 -7.52
CA ALA A 104 14.95 -10.06 -8.68
C ALA A 104 16.29 -9.66 -9.34
N THR A 105 17.34 -9.48 -8.53
CA THR A 105 18.71 -9.24 -9.03
C THR A 105 19.23 -10.40 -9.84
N LEU A 106 19.08 -11.63 -9.32
CA LEU A 106 19.50 -12.85 -10.01
C LEU A 106 18.66 -13.11 -11.27
N ASP A 107 17.34 -12.92 -11.16
CA ASP A 107 16.40 -13.15 -12.27
C ASP A 107 16.66 -12.22 -13.46
N TYR A 108 17.14 -11.00 -13.23
CA TYR A 108 17.53 -10.11 -14.32
C TYR A 108 18.57 -10.75 -15.25
N PHE A 109 19.56 -11.41 -14.67
CA PHE A 109 20.61 -12.09 -15.42
C PHE A 109 20.15 -13.47 -15.95
N LEU A 110 19.36 -14.22 -15.16
CA LEU A 110 18.81 -15.50 -15.60
C LEU A 110 17.86 -15.36 -16.80
N LEU A 111 17.08 -14.29 -16.87
CA LEU A 111 16.22 -13.98 -18.02
C LEU A 111 17.01 -13.63 -19.29
N ARG A 112 18.29 -13.32 -19.15
CA ARG A 112 19.24 -13.01 -20.21
C ARG A 112 20.38 -14.01 -20.24
N SER A 113 20.06 -15.24 -19.86
CA SER A 113 21.06 -16.32 -19.73
C SER A 113 21.87 -16.55 -21.02
N ASP A 114 21.20 -16.45 -22.17
CA ASP A 114 21.78 -16.52 -23.51
C ASP A 114 22.76 -15.37 -23.81
N GLU A 115 22.49 -14.17 -23.35
CA GLU A 115 23.38 -13.01 -23.51
C GLU A 115 24.68 -13.15 -22.69
N PHE A 116 24.58 -13.78 -21.50
CA PHE A 116 25.69 -13.89 -20.55
C PHE A 116 26.34 -15.30 -20.53
N GLU A 117 25.88 -16.26 -21.33
CA GLU A 117 26.32 -17.67 -21.31
C GLU A 117 26.38 -18.23 -19.87
N ILE A 118 25.28 -18.07 -19.13
CA ILE A 118 25.23 -18.37 -17.68
C ILE A 118 25.49 -19.85 -17.40
N ALA A 119 25.06 -20.78 -18.25
CA ALA A 119 25.30 -22.20 -18.10
C ALA A 119 26.80 -22.54 -18.11
N LYS A 120 27.60 -21.80 -18.87
CA LYS A 120 29.03 -22.04 -19.03
C LYS A 120 29.89 -21.27 -18.03
N HIS A 121 29.51 -20.03 -17.74
CA HIS A 121 30.38 -19.08 -17.00
C HIS A 121 29.79 -18.64 -15.66
N GLY A 122 28.52 -18.97 -15.35
CA GLY A 122 27.80 -18.40 -14.24
C GLY A 122 27.72 -16.87 -14.37
N PHE A 123 27.86 -16.17 -13.26
CA PHE A 123 27.85 -14.70 -13.25
C PHE A 123 29.24 -14.06 -13.35
N ARG A 124 30.29 -14.85 -13.66
CA ARG A 124 31.70 -14.39 -13.60
C ARG A 124 32.05 -13.37 -14.69
N PHE A 125 31.41 -13.45 -15.86
CA PHE A 125 31.66 -12.56 -16.98
C PHE A 125 30.77 -11.33 -17.03
N ILE A 126 29.86 -11.18 -16.08
CA ILE A 126 29.07 -9.96 -15.93
C ILE A 126 30.01 -8.78 -15.68
N THR A 127 29.85 -7.72 -16.48
CA THR A 127 30.68 -6.53 -16.44
C THR A 127 30.08 -5.41 -15.58
N ALA A 128 30.86 -4.36 -15.37
CA ALA A 128 30.35 -3.14 -14.71
C ALA A 128 29.18 -2.50 -15.48
N ASN A 129 29.22 -2.56 -16.83
CA ASN A 129 28.14 -2.04 -17.67
C ASN A 129 26.84 -2.83 -17.50
N ASP A 130 26.93 -4.16 -17.35
CA ASP A 130 25.75 -5.01 -17.16
C ASP A 130 25.09 -4.74 -15.80
N VAL A 131 25.91 -4.54 -14.76
CA VAL A 131 25.42 -4.12 -13.43
C VAL A 131 24.78 -2.74 -13.51
N MET A 132 25.35 -1.80 -14.26
CA MET A 132 24.73 -0.50 -14.50
C MET A 132 23.44 -0.60 -15.32
N GLY A 133 23.37 -1.53 -16.29
CA GLY A 133 22.15 -1.86 -17.03
C GLY A 133 21.02 -2.30 -16.10
N LEU A 134 21.29 -3.25 -15.19
CA LEU A 134 20.34 -3.65 -14.15
C LEU A 134 19.87 -2.45 -13.31
N ILE A 135 20.79 -1.62 -12.83
CA ILE A 135 20.46 -0.47 -12.00
C ILE A 135 19.60 0.54 -12.78
N ALA A 136 19.92 0.77 -14.05
CA ALA A 136 19.12 1.65 -14.93
C ALA A 136 17.70 1.12 -15.16
N VAL A 137 17.55 -0.19 -15.38
CA VAL A 137 16.26 -0.86 -15.51
C VAL A 137 15.44 -0.73 -14.21
N ILE A 138 16.05 -0.94 -13.04
CA ILE A 138 15.37 -0.75 -11.74
C ILE A 138 14.96 0.72 -11.54
N ALA A 139 15.80 1.66 -11.96
CA ALA A 139 15.50 3.09 -11.85
C ALA A 139 14.34 3.53 -12.74
N SER A 140 14.15 2.89 -13.90
CA SER A 140 13.15 3.28 -14.90
C SER A 140 11.70 3.12 -14.44
N HIS A 141 11.41 2.16 -13.55
CA HIS A 141 10.04 1.89 -13.11
C HIS A 141 9.98 1.44 -11.64
N ARG A 142 9.00 1.97 -10.90
CA ARG A 142 8.77 1.66 -9.46
C ARG A 142 8.43 0.19 -9.14
N SER A 143 8.08 -0.59 -10.13
CA SER A 143 7.78 -2.01 -10.00
C SER A 143 8.81 -2.85 -10.72
N PRO A 144 9.62 -3.68 -10.03
CA PRO A 144 10.54 -4.61 -10.66
C PRO A 144 9.83 -5.61 -11.57
N THR A 145 8.58 -5.93 -11.29
CA THR A 145 7.74 -6.76 -12.15
C THR A 145 7.62 -6.17 -13.54
N ARG A 146 7.47 -4.84 -13.67
CA ARG A 146 7.39 -4.19 -14.98
C ARG A 146 8.75 -3.96 -15.62
N SER A 147 9.75 -3.57 -14.84
CA SER A 147 11.06 -3.19 -15.38
C SER A 147 12.00 -4.35 -15.65
N ILE A 148 12.08 -5.36 -14.77
CA ILE A 148 12.98 -6.51 -14.91
C ILE A 148 12.34 -7.61 -15.75
N TYR A 149 11.08 -7.92 -15.48
CA TYR A 149 10.43 -9.09 -16.05
C TYR A 149 9.64 -8.79 -17.33
N GLU A 150 9.24 -7.55 -17.56
CA GLU A 150 8.51 -7.09 -18.76
C GLU A 150 7.39 -8.07 -19.21
N PRO A 151 6.49 -8.49 -18.30
CA PRO A 151 5.61 -9.64 -18.54
C PRO A 151 4.64 -9.39 -19.69
N LYS A 152 4.13 -8.17 -19.87
CA LYS A 152 3.22 -7.81 -20.96
C LYS A 152 3.90 -8.03 -22.30
N SER A 153 5.08 -7.46 -22.48
CA SER A 153 5.86 -7.55 -23.73
C SER A 153 6.19 -9.02 -24.06
N ARG A 154 6.69 -9.78 -23.07
CA ARG A 154 7.06 -11.19 -23.27
C ARG A 154 5.86 -12.09 -23.59
N ILE A 155 4.74 -11.90 -22.88
CA ILE A 155 3.52 -12.67 -23.14
C ILE A 155 2.97 -12.34 -24.53
N LEU A 156 2.91 -11.07 -24.92
CA LEU A 156 2.43 -10.68 -26.24
C LEU A 156 3.35 -11.19 -27.34
N SER A 157 4.68 -11.12 -27.17
CA SER A 157 5.64 -11.68 -28.11
C SER A 157 5.45 -13.19 -28.27
N TYR A 158 5.27 -13.92 -27.17
CA TYR A 158 4.99 -15.37 -27.21
C TYR A 158 3.66 -15.66 -27.93
N LEU A 159 2.57 -14.98 -27.54
CA LEU A 159 1.25 -15.20 -28.13
C LEU A 159 1.13 -14.75 -29.58
N SER A 160 2.01 -13.85 -30.04
CA SER A 160 2.07 -13.48 -31.46
C SER A 160 2.56 -14.62 -32.37
N GLN A 161 3.28 -15.58 -31.81
CA GLN A 161 3.90 -16.70 -32.53
C GLN A 161 3.13 -18.02 -32.39
N VAL A 162 2.16 -18.12 -31.45
CA VAL A 162 1.40 -19.36 -31.26
C VAL A 162 0.54 -19.68 -32.48
N GLN A 163 0.40 -20.98 -32.72
CA GLN A 163 -0.43 -21.51 -33.81
C GLN A 163 -1.47 -22.48 -33.24
N VAL A 164 -2.63 -22.50 -33.85
CA VAL A 164 -3.72 -23.42 -33.52
C VAL A 164 -4.20 -24.06 -34.82
N SER A 165 -4.40 -25.38 -34.84
CA SER A 165 -4.86 -26.07 -36.03
C SER A 165 -6.26 -25.62 -36.45
N ALA A 166 -6.52 -25.61 -37.75
CA ALA A 166 -7.83 -25.20 -38.30
C ALA A 166 -8.98 -26.06 -37.72
N SER A 167 -8.75 -27.34 -37.50
CA SER A 167 -9.74 -28.26 -36.89
C SER A 167 -10.06 -27.87 -35.45
N ALA A 168 -9.06 -27.48 -34.65
CA ALA A 168 -9.27 -27.03 -33.27
C ALA A 168 -10.00 -25.68 -33.22
N LEU A 169 -9.66 -24.75 -34.12
CA LEU A 169 -10.38 -23.46 -34.23
C LEU A 169 -11.86 -23.68 -34.58
N ALA A 170 -12.16 -24.52 -35.60
CA ALA A 170 -13.54 -24.83 -35.99
C ALA A 170 -14.34 -25.51 -34.88
N LYS A 171 -13.68 -26.37 -34.07
CA LYS A 171 -14.30 -27.01 -32.91
C LYS A 171 -14.62 -25.96 -31.84
N LEU A 172 -13.67 -25.09 -31.47
CA LEU A 172 -13.87 -24.04 -30.46
C LEU A 172 -14.92 -23.04 -30.90
N GLN A 173 -14.97 -22.68 -32.19
CA GLN A 173 -15.98 -21.74 -32.71
C GLN A 173 -17.40 -22.28 -32.56
N LYS A 174 -17.58 -23.61 -32.58
CA LYS A 174 -18.88 -24.25 -32.32
C LYS A 174 -19.20 -24.39 -30.81
N THR A 175 -18.20 -24.66 -29.98
CA THR A 175 -18.41 -24.96 -28.55
C THR A 175 -18.33 -23.72 -27.65
N THR A 176 -17.64 -22.68 -28.07
CA THR A 176 -17.40 -21.45 -27.30
C THR A 176 -17.34 -20.24 -28.25
N PRO A 177 -18.46 -19.87 -28.90
CA PRO A 177 -18.50 -18.80 -29.89
C PRO A 177 -18.11 -17.45 -29.34
N ASP A 178 -18.38 -17.19 -28.05
CA ASP A 178 -18.01 -15.98 -27.30
C ASP A 178 -16.52 -15.66 -27.30
N LEU A 179 -15.65 -16.67 -27.45
CA LEU A 179 -14.20 -16.45 -27.60
C LEU A 179 -13.83 -15.71 -28.89
N PHE A 180 -14.68 -15.76 -29.90
CA PHE A 180 -14.43 -15.19 -31.23
C PHE A 180 -15.17 -13.87 -31.46
N GLU A 181 -15.92 -13.40 -30.46
CA GLU A 181 -16.56 -12.08 -30.49
C GLU A 181 -15.55 -11.02 -30.11
N LEU A 182 -15.33 -10.06 -31.01
CA LEU A 182 -14.51 -8.86 -30.81
C LEU A 182 -15.32 -7.66 -31.27
N ALA A 183 -15.51 -6.68 -30.40
CA ALA A 183 -16.13 -5.42 -30.80
C ALA A 183 -15.29 -4.70 -31.87
N GLU A 184 -15.92 -3.92 -32.77
CA GLU A 184 -15.20 -3.21 -33.82
C GLU A 184 -14.23 -2.18 -33.30
N ASP A 185 -14.62 -1.48 -32.19
CA ASP A 185 -13.86 -0.43 -31.55
C ASP A 185 -13.00 -0.93 -30.37
N GLU A 186 -12.86 -2.25 -30.19
CA GLU A 186 -12.10 -2.82 -29.08
C GLU A 186 -10.61 -2.58 -29.28
N GLU A 187 -9.95 -1.97 -28.28
CA GLU A 187 -8.49 -1.86 -28.25
C GLU A 187 -7.87 -3.26 -28.17
N LEU A 188 -6.96 -3.59 -29.07
CA LEU A 188 -6.34 -4.91 -29.16
C LEU A 188 -4.83 -4.83 -28.91
N SER A 189 -4.32 -5.72 -28.09
CA SER A 189 -2.87 -5.86 -27.85
C SER A 189 -2.13 -6.59 -28.98
N LEU A 190 -2.85 -7.32 -29.84
CA LEU A 190 -2.35 -8.05 -31.00
C LEU A 190 -3.24 -7.77 -32.22
N PRO A 191 -2.75 -7.98 -33.47
CA PRO A 191 -3.58 -7.90 -34.66
C PRO A 191 -4.83 -8.78 -34.53
N ARG A 192 -6.00 -8.33 -34.99
CA ARG A 192 -7.30 -8.98 -34.82
C ARG A 192 -7.30 -10.48 -35.11
N LYS A 193 -6.70 -10.90 -36.19
CA LYS A 193 -6.57 -12.33 -36.55
C LYS A 193 -5.75 -13.11 -35.52
N GLN A 194 -4.64 -12.53 -35.09
CA GLN A 194 -3.76 -13.17 -34.11
C GLN A 194 -4.39 -13.17 -32.70
N THR A 195 -5.18 -12.16 -32.35
CA THR A 195 -5.95 -12.12 -31.09
C THR A 195 -6.87 -13.33 -30.99
N LEU A 196 -7.60 -13.67 -32.05
CA LEU A 196 -8.49 -14.85 -32.07
C LEU A 196 -7.72 -16.16 -31.94
N VAL A 197 -6.58 -16.29 -32.62
CA VAL A 197 -5.69 -17.46 -32.48
C VAL A 197 -5.13 -17.56 -31.07
N ALA A 198 -4.69 -16.45 -30.48
CA ALA A 198 -4.19 -16.40 -29.11
C ALA A 198 -5.28 -16.74 -28.09
N ARG A 199 -6.50 -16.22 -28.24
CA ARG A 199 -7.66 -16.61 -27.40
C ARG A 199 -7.93 -18.12 -27.49
N ALA A 200 -7.93 -18.70 -28.71
CA ALA A 200 -8.11 -20.13 -28.89
C ALA A 200 -6.99 -20.94 -28.24
N TRP A 201 -5.74 -20.52 -28.38
CA TRP A 201 -4.59 -21.16 -27.74
C TRP A 201 -4.72 -21.12 -26.21
N LEU A 202 -5.02 -19.94 -25.64
CA LEU A 202 -5.23 -19.75 -24.20
C LEU A 202 -6.33 -20.68 -23.64
N LYS A 203 -7.41 -20.87 -24.40
CA LYS A 203 -8.51 -21.77 -24.04
C LYS A 203 -8.07 -23.23 -24.06
N LEU A 204 -7.37 -23.66 -25.12
CA LEU A 204 -6.89 -25.04 -25.26
C LEU A 204 -5.88 -25.44 -24.18
N HIS A 205 -5.10 -24.47 -23.68
CA HIS A 205 -4.11 -24.68 -22.61
C HIS A 205 -4.64 -24.35 -21.21
N ASP A 206 -5.97 -24.20 -21.07
CA ASP A 206 -6.61 -23.93 -19.80
C ASP A 206 -6.04 -22.69 -19.07
N CYS A 207 -5.83 -21.62 -19.85
CA CYS A 207 -5.30 -20.35 -19.37
C CYS A 207 -6.37 -19.31 -19.02
N TYR A 208 -7.65 -19.67 -19.09
CA TYR A 208 -8.76 -18.83 -18.67
C TYR A 208 -9.37 -19.32 -17.37
N GLU A 209 -9.67 -18.36 -16.46
CA GLU A 209 -10.48 -18.63 -15.28
C GLU A 209 -11.96 -18.33 -15.58
N PRO A 210 -12.89 -19.17 -15.09
CA PRO A 210 -14.30 -18.82 -15.12
C PRO A 210 -14.53 -17.58 -14.26
N SER A 211 -15.25 -16.60 -14.80
CA SER A 211 -15.65 -15.42 -14.03
C SER A 211 -16.69 -15.80 -12.99
N THR A 212 -16.38 -15.61 -11.70
CA THR A 212 -17.26 -15.95 -10.57
C THR A 212 -18.35 -14.92 -10.30
N SER A 213 -18.76 -14.10 -11.25
CA SER A 213 -19.87 -13.18 -11.05
C SER A 213 -21.20 -13.86 -11.27
N GLY A 214 -21.96 -13.97 -10.22
CA GLY A 214 -23.27 -14.54 -9.91
C GLY A 214 -24.42 -14.63 -10.92
N THR A 215 -24.16 -14.66 -12.21
CA THR A 215 -25.10 -15.08 -13.26
C THR A 215 -24.54 -16.30 -13.95
N THR A 216 -25.40 -17.18 -14.40
CA THR A 216 -25.17 -18.53 -14.93
C THR A 216 -24.24 -18.61 -16.17
N GLU A 217 -23.75 -17.51 -16.69
CA GLU A 217 -22.82 -17.48 -17.83
C GLU A 217 -21.39 -17.33 -17.33
N PHE A 218 -20.59 -18.38 -17.55
CA PHE A 218 -19.17 -18.36 -17.31
C PHE A 218 -18.50 -17.44 -18.35
N ARG A 219 -18.02 -16.29 -17.90
CA ARG A 219 -17.13 -15.46 -18.69
C ARG A 219 -15.68 -15.79 -18.34
N TYR A 220 -14.81 -15.80 -19.32
CA TYR A 220 -13.41 -16.20 -19.18
C TYR A 220 -12.50 -15.01 -18.90
N ARG A 221 -11.50 -15.24 -18.09
CA ARG A 221 -10.44 -14.29 -17.81
C ARG A 221 -9.09 -14.98 -17.96
N VAL A 222 -8.07 -14.28 -18.45
CA VAL A 222 -6.73 -14.87 -18.65
C VAL A 222 -6.13 -15.37 -17.34
N VAL A 223 -5.82 -16.67 -17.28
CA VAL A 223 -5.06 -17.29 -16.19
C VAL A 223 -3.57 -17.04 -16.42
N ARG A 224 -3.11 -15.90 -15.98
CA ARG A 224 -1.74 -15.43 -16.22
C ARG A 224 -0.68 -16.35 -15.65
N ARG A 225 -0.96 -17.04 -14.53
CA ARG A 225 -0.01 -17.91 -13.86
C ARG A 225 0.54 -19.00 -14.79
N ARG A 226 -0.31 -19.69 -15.54
CA ARG A 226 0.12 -20.75 -16.44
C ARG A 226 0.90 -20.23 -17.63
N VAL A 227 0.42 -19.17 -18.28
CA VAL A 227 1.13 -18.47 -19.36
C VAL A 227 2.50 -18.00 -18.89
N LEU A 228 2.57 -17.46 -17.69
CA LEU A 228 3.83 -17.00 -17.10
C LEU A 228 4.79 -18.13 -16.79
N SER A 229 4.29 -19.29 -16.35
CA SER A 229 5.14 -20.47 -16.13
C SER A 229 5.79 -20.94 -17.43
N GLU A 230 5.10 -20.85 -18.56
CA GLU A 230 5.64 -21.23 -19.86
C GLU A 230 6.56 -20.17 -20.47
N VAL A 231 6.26 -18.88 -20.25
CA VAL A 231 6.98 -17.77 -20.92
C VAL A 231 8.13 -17.24 -20.07
N ILE A 232 7.94 -17.10 -18.76
CA ILE A 232 8.89 -16.47 -17.85
C ILE A 232 9.29 -17.42 -16.72
N GLY A 233 8.34 -18.09 -16.11
CA GLY A 233 8.53 -18.86 -14.88
C GLY A 233 9.56 -19.97 -14.96
N ARG A 234 9.81 -20.52 -16.16
CA ARG A 234 10.84 -21.53 -16.42
C ARG A 234 12.27 -20.98 -16.34
N TYR A 235 12.46 -19.65 -16.36
CA TYR A 235 13.77 -19.00 -16.35
C TYR A 235 14.08 -18.26 -15.07
N VAL A 236 13.11 -17.96 -14.22
CA VAL A 236 13.25 -17.09 -13.05
C VAL A 236 12.88 -17.78 -11.75
N LEU A 237 13.55 -17.37 -10.68
CA LEU A 237 13.37 -17.92 -9.33
C LEU A 237 12.09 -17.37 -8.65
N ASN A 238 11.62 -16.22 -9.08
CA ASN A 238 10.44 -15.57 -8.48
C ASN A 238 9.15 -16.31 -8.88
N ASP A 239 8.30 -16.59 -7.91
CA ASP A 239 6.95 -17.12 -8.14
C ASP A 239 5.97 -15.93 -8.24
N PHE A 240 5.60 -15.58 -9.46
CA PHE A 240 4.77 -14.40 -9.72
C PHE A 240 3.29 -14.66 -9.57
N HIS A 241 2.63 -13.75 -8.88
CA HIS A 241 1.21 -13.55 -8.98
C HIS A 241 0.92 -12.20 -9.64
N PHE A 242 0.54 -12.22 -10.92
CA PHE A 242 0.15 -11.01 -11.66
C PHE A 242 -1.36 -10.79 -11.54
N GLU A 243 -1.78 -10.03 -10.56
CA GLU A 243 -3.19 -9.70 -10.37
C GLU A 243 -3.72 -8.62 -11.33
N LYS A 244 -2.84 -7.86 -11.98
CA LYS A 244 -3.22 -6.62 -12.69
C LYS A 244 -2.54 -6.42 -14.05
N LEU A 245 -2.29 -7.49 -14.78
CA LEU A 245 -1.78 -7.34 -16.14
C LEU A 245 -2.96 -7.15 -17.11
N GLU A 246 -3.12 -5.96 -17.63
CA GLU A 246 -4.12 -5.66 -18.65
C GLU A 246 -3.60 -6.09 -20.01
N LEU A 247 -4.35 -7.00 -20.64
CA LEU A 247 -4.10 -7.52 -21.99
C LEU A 247 -5.33 -7.29 -22.87
N PRO A 248 -5.54 -6.04 -23.35
CA PRO A 248 -6.68 -5.69 -24.19
C PRO A 248 -6.86 -6.67 -25.35
N GLY A 249 -8.08 -7.11 -25.57
CA GLY A 249 -8.44 -8.08 -26.58
C GLY A 249 -8.15 -9.54 -26.23
N LEU A 250 -7.36 -9.84 -25.22
CA LEU A 250 -7.08 -11.22 -24.78
C LEU A 250 -7.93 -11.64 -23.58
N ASP A 251 -8.31 -10.71 -22.72
CA ASP A 251 -9.28 -10.94 -21.65
C ASP A 251 -10.69 -10.95 -22.26
N VAL A 252 -11.42 -12.07 -22.18
CA VAL A 252 -12.72 -12.25 -22.85
C VAL A 252 -13.90 -11.71 -22.03
N ALA A 253 -13.68 -11.36 -20.76
CA ALA A 253 -14.69 -10.70 -19.95
C ALA A 253 -14.17 -9.37 -19.43
N PRO A 254 -15.01 -8.33 -19.43
CA PRO A 254 -14.65 -7.13 -18.70
C PRO A 254 -14.43 -7.48 -17.23
N SER A 255 -13.38 -6.94 -16.64
CA SER A 255 -13.19 -7.03 -15.20
C SER A 255 -14.41 -6.42 -14.53
N ARG A 256 -15.28 -7.25 -13.91
CA ARG A 256 -16.47 -6.77 -13.17
C ARG A 256 -16.09 -6.10 -11.84
N TRP A 257 -14.82 -5.96 -11.54
CA TRP A 257 -14.36 -5.21 -10.40
C TRP A 257 -14.23 -3.73 -10.80
N PHE A 258 -15.36 -3.05 -10.82
CA PHE A 258 -15.37 -1.60 -10.93
C PHE A 258 -14.71 -1.02 -9.67
N THR A 259 -13.44 -0.66 -9.78
CA THR A 259 -12.67 -0.20 -8.62
C THR A 259 -13.02 1.24 -8.28
N ARG A 260 -13.14 2.10 -9.28
CA ARG A 260 -13.44 3.53 -9.17
C ARG A 260 -14.28 3.99 -10.34
N GLU A 261 -15.15 4.97 -10.07
CA GLU A 261 -15.95 5.61 -11.11
C GLU A 261 -15.10 6.52 -12.01
N MET A 262 -14.19 7.26 -11.40
CA MET A 262 -13.41 8.27 -12.09
C MET A 262 -11.91 8.04 -11.90
N SER A 263 -11.11 8.69 -12.75
CA SER A 263 -9.67 8.80 -12.51
C SER A 263 -9.40 9.53 -11.20
N ALA A 264 -8.38 9.10 -10.48
CA ALA A 264 -8.04 9.62 -9.16
C ALA A 264 -7.13 10.83 -9.25
N VAL A 265 -7.37 11.83 -8.39
CA VAL A 265 -6.32 12.81 -8.07
C VAL A 265 -5.16 12.03 -7.42
N PRO A 266 -3.91 12.21 -7.88
CA PRO A 266 -2.77 11.53 -7.30
C PRO A 266 -2.68 11.76 -5.78
N ALA A 267 -2.64 10.67 -5.03
CA ALA A 267 -2.58 10.75 -3.57
C ALA A 267 -1.21 11.23 -3.05
N ASN A 268 -0.21 11.28 -3.91
CA ASN A 268 1.12 11.78 -3.59
C ASN A 268 1.64 12.67 -4.74
N ASN A 269 2.59 13.51 -4.44
CA ASN A 269 3.12 14.53 -5.35
C ASN A 269 3.91 13.98 -6.56
N LEU A 270 4.20 12.67 -6.58
CA LEU A 270 5.00 12.03 -7.64
C LEU A 270 4.31 10.76 -8.19
N ASP A 271 2.99 10.66 -8.06
CA ASP A 271 2.26 9.45 -8.46
C ASP A 271 2.25 9.24 -9.97
N GLU A 272 2.35 10.31 -10.75
CA GLU A 272 2.44 10.28 -12.21
C GLU A 272 3.86 9.92 -12.70
N ASP A 273 4.88 10.02 -11.86
CA ASP A 273 6.25 9.64 -12.18
C ASP A 273 6.45 8.14 -11.93
N GLU A 274 6.57 7.37 -12.99
CA GLU A 274 6.75 5.92 -12.92
C GLU A 274 8.13 5.48 -12.47
N ARG A 275 9.13 6.36 -12.46
CA ARG A 275 10.50 6.04 -12.03
C ARG A 275 10.56 5.55 -10.59
N SER A 276 11.57 4.77 -10.28
CA SER A 276 11.86 4.33 -8.91
C SER A 276 12.37 5.46 -8.03
N SER A 277 12.07 5.38 -6.74
CA SER A 277 12.72 6.28 -5.77
C SER A 277 14.19 5.89 -5.56
N ARG A 278 15.02 6.88 -5.28
CA ARG A 278 16.44 6.67 -4.96
C ARG A 278 16.65 5.69 -3.81
N GLU A 279 15.80 5.73 -2.79
CA GLU A 279 15.85 4.79 -1.65
C GLU A 279 15.63 3.34 -2.10
N TYR A 280 14.70 3.12 -3.04
CA TYR A 280 14.41 1.79 -3.56
C TYR A 280 15.58 1.24 -4.38
N VAL A 281 16.17 2.04 -5.26
CA VAL A 281 17.36 1.65 -6.03
C VAL A 281 18.54 1.35 -5.10
N ASN A 282 18.72 2.15 -4.03
CA ASN A 282 19.78 1.92 -3.03
C ASN A 282 19.64 0.56 -2.31
N GLN A 283 18.41 0.01 -2.19
CA GLN A 283 18.22 -1.33 -1.63
C GLN A 283 18.81 -2.41 -2.55
N TYR A 284 18.66 -2.30 -3.87
CA TYR A 284 19.32 -3.20 -4.82
C TYR A 284 20.83 -3.03 -4.83
N ILE A 285 21.32 -1.79 -4.75
CA ILE A 285 22.74 -1.52 -4.60
C ILE A 285 23.30 -2.18 -3.33
N ALA A 286 22.54 -2.18 -2.22
CA ALA A 286 22.94 -2.87 -1.00
C ALA A 286 22.99 -4.39 -1.17
N VAL A 287 22.05 -4.98 -1.92
CA VAL A 287 22.07 -6.40 -2.28
C VAL A 287 23.28 -6.73 -3.15
N LEU A 288 23.58 -5.94 -4.17
CA LEU A 288 24.76 -6.11 -5.01
C LEU A 288 26.06 -5.99 -4.20
N ARG A 289 26.15 -5.01 -3.30
CA ARG A 289 27.32 -4.84 -2.40
C ARG A 289 27.51 -6.03 -1.46
N SER A 290 26.44 -6.75 -1.10
CA SER A 290 26.56 -7.95 -0.25
C SER A 290 27.34 -9.07 -0.93
N THR A 291 27.47 -9.07 -2.26
CA THR A 291 28.30 -10.04 -3.00
C THR A 291 29.80 -9.90 -2.67
N ARG A 292 30.29 -8.72 -2.25
CA ARG A 292 31.67 -8.55 -1.77
C ARG A 292 31.92 -9.35 -0.49
N VAL A 293 30.93 -9.37 0.41
CA VAL A 293 31.01 -10.22 1.62
C VAL A 293 30.96 -11.68 1.22
N ALA A 294 30.07 -12.05 0.26
CA ALA A 294 29.98 -13.40 -0.25
C ALA A 294 31.32 -13.93 -0.81
N GLN A 295 32.03 -13.09 -1.58
CA GLN A 295 33.35 -13.46 -2.17
C GLN A 295 34.41 -13.76 -1.10
N GLN A 296 34.44 -13.01 0.02
CA GLN A 296 35.35 -13.28 1.13
C GLN A 296 35.15 -14.67 1.75
N HIS A 297 34.01 -15.27 1.48
CA HIS A 297 33.61 -16.60 1.98
C HIS A 297 33.46 -17.64 0.88
N GLY A 298 34.12 -17.44 -0.26
CA GLY A 298 34.18 -18.41 -1.34
C GLY A 298 32.94 -18.51 -2.22
N ILE A 299 31.96 -17.61 -2.07
CA ILE A 299 30.78 -17.57 -2.93
C ILE A 299 31.10 -16.71 -4.15
N SER A 300 31.27 -17.35 -5.30
CA SER A 300 31.59 -16.67 -6.55
C SER A 300 30.31 -16.38 -7.34
N LEU A 301 29.79 -15.13 -7.27
CA LEU A 301 28.73 -14.64 -8.13
C LEU A 301 29.26 -13.57 -9.08
N PHE A 302 29.22 -12.30 -8.69
CA PHE A 302 29.72 -11.21 -9.53
C PHE A 302 31.22 -10.96 -9.25
N SER A 303 32.00 -10.61 -10.26
CA SER A 303 33.39 -10.24 -10.08
C SER A 303 33.54 -8.88 -9.38
N GLU A 304 34.66 -8.66 -8.66
CA GLU A 304 34.92 -7.34 -8.05
C GLU A 304 34.92 -6.21 -9.10
N ARG A 305 35.41 -6.52 -10.31
CA ARG A 305 35.40 -5.59 -11.44
C ARG A 305 33.99 -5.19 -11.86
N ALA A 306 33.02 -6.10 -11.80
CA ALA A 306 31.61 -5.80 -12.07
C ALA A 306 31.03 -4.86 -11.02
N LEU A 307 31.46 -5.01 -9.77
CA LEU A 307 30.96 -4.22 -8.63
C LEU A 307 31.54 -2.80 -8.55
N THR A 308 32.56 -2.46 -9.34
CA THR A 308 33.06 -1.07 -9.42
C THR A 308 32.00 -0.10 -9.91
N ALA A 309 31.03 -0.57 -10.71
CA ALA A 309 29.85 0.21 -11.12
C ALA A 309 29.08 0.82 -9.94
N LEU A 310 29.09 0.16 -8.77
CA LEU A 310 28.34 0.60 -7.60
C LEU A 310 28.91 1.87 -6.92
N GLU A 311 30.12 2.28 -7.29
CA GLU A 311 30.77 3.48 -6.78
C GLU A 311 30.26 4.73 -7.52
N THR A 312 30.04 4.60 -8.83
CA THR A 312 29.55 5.68 -9.69
C THR A 312 28.03 5.73 -9.79
N ALA A 313 27.33 4.62 -9.50
CA ALA A 313 25.88 4.53 -9.59
C ALA A 313 25.11 5.67 -8.87
N PRO A 314 25.44 6.09 -7.64
CA PRO A 314 24.72 7.18 -6.96
C PRO A 314 24.77 8.52 -7.71
N ILE A 315 25.84 8.79 -8.46
CA ILE A 315 26.01 10.02 -9.25
C ILE A 315 25.15 9.94 -10.50
N LEU A 316 25.22 8.81 -11.22
CA LEU A 316 24.49 8.60 -12.49
C LEU A 316 22.98 8.48 -12.29
N LEU A 317 22.55 8.11 -11.07
CA LEU A 317 21.13 7.96 -10.74
C LEU A 317 20.45 9.26 -10.30
N LYS A 318 21.20 10.34 -10.10
CA LYS A 318 20.63 11.60 -9.58
C LYS A 318 19.43 12.08 -10.41
N ASP A 319 19.55 12.00 -11.72
CA ASP A 319 18.52 12.47 -12.66
C ASP A 319 17.58 11.35 -13.16
N ARG A 320 17.91 10.09 -12.88
CA ARG A 320 17.14 8.91 -13.31
C ARG A 320 16.19 8.36 -12.26
N THR A 321 16.31 8.82 -11.03
CA THR A 321 15.42 8.42 -9.92
C THR A 321 14.60 9.60 -9.47
N LYS A 322 13.42 9.30 -8.93
CA LYS A 322 12.61 10.33 -8.28
C LYS A 322 12.94 10.47 -6.81
N GLU A 323 12.63 11.61 -6.26
CA GLU A 323 12.59 11.79 -4.81
C GLU A 323 11.52 10.89 -4.19
N ARG A 324 11.59 10.70 -2.87
CA ARG A 324 10.58 9.95 -2.15
C ARG A 324 9.24 10.66 -2.26
N ALA A 325 8.25 9.96 -2.82
CA ALA A 325 6.89 10.47 -2.87
C ALA A 325 6.33 10.69 -1.46
N ARG A 326 5.58 11.78 -1.29
CA ARG A 326 4.87 12.10 -0.05
C ARG A 326 3.40 12.23 -0.36
N PHE A 327 2.57 11.73 0.55
CA PHE A 327 1.13 11.93 0.42
C PHE A 327 0.79 13.41 0.42
N THR A 328 -0.03 13.82 -0.51
CA THR A 328 -0.56 15.18 -0.57
C THR A 328 -1.50 15.45 0.60
N THR A 329 -1.58 16.70 1.02
CA THR A 329 -2.56 17.09 2.03
C THR A 329 -3.91 17.28 1.35
N LEU A 330 -4.97 16.80 2.00
CA LEU A 330 -6.33 17.01 1.51
C LEU A 330 -6.72 18.49 1.72
N PRO A 331 -7.51 19.08 0.80
CA PRO A 331 -8.21 20.32 1.08
C PRO A 331 -9.02 20.18 2.38
N PHE A 332 -8.99 21.20 3.22
CA PHE A 332 -9.65 21.13 4.54
C PHE A 332 -11.17 20.97 4.41
N SER A 333 -11.78 21.69 3.48
CA SER A 333 -13.22 21.55 3.20
C SER A 333 -13.57 20.11 2.87
N LEU A 334 -12.78 19.48 1.99
CA LEU A 334 -12.97 18.07 1.64
C LEU A 334 -12.83 17.16 2.85
N ALA A 335 -11.81 17.37 3.70
CA ALA A 335 -11.61 16.55 4.89
C ALA A 335 -12.78 16.70 5.90
N ASN A 336 -13.33 17.91 6.02
CA ASN A 336 -14.51 18.17 6.85
C ASN A 336 -15.77 17.52 6.27
N ASP A 337 -15.98 17.61 4.96
CA ASP A 337 -17.12 16.99 4.28
C ASP A 337 -17.06 15.46 4.41
N LEU A 338 -15.86 14.86 4.26
CA LEU A 338 -15.65 13.43 4.46
C LEU A 338 -16.05 12.99 5.88
N LEU A 339 -15.63 13.74 6.90
CA LEU A 339 -15.96 13.43 8.29
C LEU A 339 -17.47 13.62 8.54
N SER A 340 -18.05 14.74 8.11
CA SER A 340 -19.48 15.04 8.28
C SER A 340 -20.36 13.98 7.61
N ASN A 341 -20.07 13.63 6.36
CA ASN A 341 -20.79 12.60 5.62
C ASN A 341 -20.65 11.22 6.28
N SER A 342 -19.46 10.89 6.79
CA SER A 342 -19.22 9.62 7.46
C SER A 342 -20.04 9.50 8.75
N ILE A 343 -20.09 10.56 9.55
CA ILE A 343 -20.87 10.61 10.80
C ILE A 343 -22.37 10.55 10.50
N ALA A 344 -22.84 11.36 9.57
CA ALA A 344 -24.27 11.40 9.20
C ALA A 344 -24.75 10.03 8.69
N PHE A 345 -24.01 9.40 7.77
CA PHE A 345 -24.34 8.09 7.25
C PHE A 345 -24.33 7.01 8.33
N TYR A 346 -23.34 7.04 9.22
CA TYR A 346 -23.28 6.12 10.35
C TYR A 346 -24.49 6.25 11.26
N LEU A 347 -24.80 7.47 11.71
CA LEU A 347 -25.90 7.71 12.65
C LEU A 347 -27.27 7.31 12.08
N GLU A 348 -27.47 7.51 10.79
CA GLU A 348 -28.76 7.28 10.17
C GLU A 348 -28.96 5.83 9.71
N TYR A 349 -27.94 5.21 9.09
CA TYR A 349 -28.12 3.95 8.36
C TYR A 349 -27.34 2.76 8.92
N ALA A 350 -26.41 2.95 9.86
CA ALA A 350 -25.52 1.87 10.27
C ALA A 350 -26.24 0.69 10.90
N GLU A 351 -27.10 0.94 11.90
CA GLU A 351 -27.90 -0.11 12.53
C GLU A 351 -28.86 -0.79 11.55
N PRO A 352 -29.68 -0.06 10.76
CA PRO A 352 -30.55 -0.70 9.76
C PRO A 352 -29.82 -1.58 8.76
N ILE A 353 -28.65 -1.16 8.26
CA ILE A 353 -27.86 -1.93 7.31
C ILE A 353 -27.37 -3.23 7.96
N VAL A 354 -26.77 -3.15 9.16
CA VAL A 354 -26.22 -4.31 9.86
C VAL A 354 -27.32 -5.28 10.27
N ASP A 355 -28.43 -4.80 10.83
CA ASP A 355 -29.54 -5.64 11.28
C ASP A 355 -30.23 -6.37 10.13
N TYR A 356 -30.43 -5.68 9.02
CA TYR A 356 -31.02 -6.30 7.84
C TYR A 356 -30.08 -7.30 7.19
N TYR A 357 -28.78 -6.97 7.13
CA TYR A 357 -27.76 -7.90 6.70
C TYR A 357 -27.76 -9.19 7.53
N LEU A 358 -27.78 -9.08 8.86
CA LEU A 358 -27.83 -10.22 9.78
C LEU A 358 -29.13 -11.01 9.63
N THR A 359 -30.25 -10.34 9.39
CA THR A 359 -31.56 -11.00 9.14
C THR A 359 -31.51 -11.88 7.89
N LEU A 360 -30.92 -11.36 6.80
CA LEU A 360 -30.74 -12.13 5.57
C LEU A 360 -29.73 -13.29 5.76
N ALA A 361 -28.64 -13.05 6.48
CA ALA A 361 -27.65 -14.08 6.77
C ALA A 361 -28.21 -15.24 7.59
N ARG A 362 -29.09 -14.95 8.58
CA ARG A 362 -29.79 -15.97 9.39
C ARG A 362 -30.77 -16.79 8.59
N LYS A 363 -31.49 -16.17 7.65
CA LYS A 363 -32.51 -16.88 6.86
C LYS A 363 -31.91 -17.86 5.86
N GLY A 364 -30.68 -17.64 5.45
CA GLY A 364 -29.97 -18.43 4.43
C GLY A 364 -30.89 -18.61 3.21
N GLY A 365 -30.54 -18.16 2.04
CA GLY A 365 -31.47 -18.28 0.93
C GLY A 365 -30.92 -17.83 -0.40
N ASP A 366 -31.72 -17.90 -1.42
CA ASP A 366 -31.41 -17.41 -2.74
C ASP A 366 -31.13 -15.90 -2.67
N ILE A 367 -29.96 -15.52 -3.09
CA ILE A 367 -29.49 -14.12 -3.11
C ILE A 367 -30.27 -13.22 -4.06
N HIS A 368 -30.95 -13.80 -5.04
CA HIS A 368 -31.75 -13.05 -5.99
C HIS A 368 -33.13 -12.66 -5.42
N ALA A 369 -33.58 -13.36 -4.37
CA ALA A 369 -34.80 -13.02 -3.67
C ALA A 369 -34.43 -12.45 -2.28
N MET A 370 -34.75 -11.18 -2.03
CA MET A 370 -34.69 -10.59 -0.70
C MET A 370 -35.64 -11.40 0.21
N ALA A 371 -35.11 -12.36 0.95
CA ALA A 371 -35.86 -13.33 1.73
C ALA A 371 -36.63 -12.72 2.91
N ALA A 372 -36.58 -11.40 3.07
CA ALA A 372 -37.30 -10.64 4.11
C ALA A 372 -37.73 -9.28 3.56
N PRO A 373 -38.82 -8.70 4.05
CA PRO A 373 -39.24 -7.36 3.67
C PRO A 373 -38.16 -6.34 4.03
N ILE A 374 -37.89 -5.41 3.13
CA ILE A 374 -36.90 -4.37 3.30
C ILE A 374 -37.40 -3.40 4.38
N PRO A 375 -36.59 -3.09 5.42
CA PRO A 375 -36.93 -2.08 6.42
C PRO A 375 -37.21 -0.72 5.78
N SER A 376 -38.22 0.00 6.28
CA SER A 376 -38.66 1.28 5.70
C SER A 376 -37.55 2.30 5.51
N LYS A 377 -36.59 2.41 6.45
CA LYS A 377 -35.43 3.28 6.34
C LYS A 377 -34.52 2.90 5.17
N LEU A 378 -34.30 1.61 4.93
CA LEU A 378 -33.48 1.14 3.81
C LEU A 378 -34.20 1.26 2.48
N ALA A 379 -35.51 1.03 2.47
CA ALA A 379 -36.35 1.27 1.29
C ALA A 379 -36.36 2.77 0.92
N ALA A 380 -36.43 3.66 1.91
CA ALA A 380 -36.35 5.10 1.70
C ALA A 380 -34.95 5.55 1.23
N LEU A 381 -33.89 4.87 1.65
CA LEU A 381 -32.52 5.07 1.14
C LEU A 381 -32.40 4.67 -0.33
N GLY A 382 -33.20 3.70 -0.82
CA GLY A 382 -33.16 3.22 -2.19
C GLY A 382 -32.84 1.73 -2.34
N VAL A 383 -32.66 0.98 -1.23
CA VAL A 383 -32.30 -0.45 -1.28
C VAL A 383 -33.45 -1.26 -1.85
N ILE A 384 -33.19 -1.98 -2.94
CA ILE A 384 -34.17 -2.85 -3.62
C ILE A 384 -33.62 -4.26 -3.86
N GLN A 385 -32.32 -4.46 -3.80
CA GLN A 385 -31.67 -5.72 -4.09
C GLN A 385 -30.47 -5.99 -3.19
N TRP A 386 -30.05 -7.26 -3.15
CA TRP A 386 -28.93 -7.67 -2.33
C TRP A 386 -27.57 -7.23 -2.93
N ARG A 387 -27.33 -7.56 -4.20
CA ARG A 387 -26.11 -7.28 -4.92
C ARG A 387 -26.39 -6.59 -6.24
N SER A 388 -25.40 -5.89 -6.74
CA SER A 388 -25.43 -5.31 -8.07
C SER A 388 -25.51 -6.41 -9.13
N ASN A 389 -26.42 -6.25 -10.06
CA ASN A 389 -26.54 -7.01 -11.29
C ASN A 389 -25.94 -6.27 -12.50
N ALA A 390 -25.30 -5.14 -12.27
CA ALA A 390 -24.70 -4.30 -13.30
C ALA A 390 -23.70 -5.06 -14.18
N THR A 391 -23.74 -4.80 -15.46
CA THR A 391 -22.84 -5.37 -16.47
C THR A 391 -21.79 -4.35 -16.92
N THR A 392 -22.09 -3.06 -16.77
CA THR A 392 -21.21 -1.95 -17.11
C THR A 392 -20.82 -1.13 -15.87
N ALA A 393 -19.78 -0.32 -16.00
CA ALA A 393 -19.36 0.59 -14.93
C ALA A 393 -20.44 1.62 -14.62
N ASP A 394 -21.04 2.22 -15.65
CA ASP A 394 -22.06 3.26 -15.49
C ASP A 394 -23.29 2.73 -14.76
N GLU A 395 -23.75 1.51 -15.10
CA GLU A 395 -24.81 0.85 -14.36
C GLU A 395 -24.44 0.61 -12.88
N PHE A 396 -23.23 0.11 -12.66
CA PHE A 396 -22.75 -0.19 -11.31
C PHE A 396 -22.69 1.06 -10.43
N PHE A 397 -22.05 2.13 -10.90
CA PHE A 397 -21.96 3.37 -10.15
C PHE A 397 -23.29 4.11 -10.07
N GLY A 398 -24.16 3.97 -11.08
CA GLY A 398 -25.54 4.43 -11.03
C GLY A 398 -26.33 3.74 -9.90
N GLN A 399 -26.26 2.41 -9.78
CA GLN A 399 -26.89 1.64 -8.70
C GLN A 399 -26.27 2.01 -7.33
N LEU A 400 -24.97 2.23 -7.25
CA LEU A 400 -24.30 2.65 -6.02
C LEU A 400 -24.85 3.99 -5.53
N ARG A 401 -24.93 5.00 -6.40
CA ARG A 401 -25.44 6.35 -6.05
C ARG A 401 -26.90 6.35 -5.63
N ARG A 402 -27.72 5.47 -6.23
CA ARG A 402 -29.12 5.29 -5.84
C ARG A 402 -29.30 4.34 -4.66
N SER A 403 -28.21 3.86 -4.07
CA SER A 403 -28.22 2.96 -2.89
C SER A 403 -28.94 1.63 -3.12
N GLU A 404 -29.10 1.18 -4.37
CA GLU A 404 -29.96 0.05 -4.72
C GLU A 404 -29.54 -1.28 -4.09
N CYS A 405 -28.25 -1.45 -3.79
CA CYS A 405 -27.69 -2.72 -3.37
C CYS A 405 -27.26 -2.69 -1.89
N LEU A 406 -27.85 -3.54 -1.06
CA LEU A 406 -27.52 -3.62 0.37
C LEU A 406 -26.03 -3.90 0.61
N PHE A 407 -25.42 -4.81 -0.17
CA PHE A 407 -24.01 -5.13 0.00
C PHE A 407 -23.11 -3.93 -0.32
N ASN A 408 -23.47 -3.12 -1.32
CA ASN A 408 -22.72 -1.89 -1.60
C ASN A 408 -22.88 -0.89 -0.45
N MET A 409 -24.05 -0.79 0.15
CA MET A 409 -24.27 0.07 1.33
C MET A 409 -23.49 -0.41 2.55
N LEU A 410 -23.33 -1.73 2.72
CA LEU A 410 -22.43 -2.27 3.74
C LEU A 410 -20.96 -1.87 3.47
N GLU A 411 -20.50 -1.92 2.22
CA GLU A 411 -19.15 -1.42 1.85
C GLU A 411 -18.99 0.07 2.11
N VAL A 412 -20.00 0.89 1.79
CA VAL A 412 -20.03 2.32 2.09
C VAL A 412 -19.98 2.56 3.60
N LEU A 413 -20.68 1.77 4.40
CA LEU A 413 -20.65 1.84 5.86
C LEU A 413 -19.26 1.54 6.42
N TYR A 414 -18.60 0.48 5.92
CA TYR A 414 -17.20 0.20 6.28
C TYR A 414 -16.28 1.37 5.90
N GLY A 415 -16.50 1.97 4.73
CA GLY A 415 -15.79 3.18 4.29
C GLY A 415 -16.04 4.37 5.21
N ALA A 416 -17.30 4.63 5.59
CA ALA A 416 -17.66 5.70 6.51
C ALA A 416 -16.99 5.52 7.88
N ILE A 417 -17.06 4.32 8.46
CA ILE A 417 -16.41 4.01 9.74
C ILE A 417 -14.88 4.14 9.61
N ALA A 418 -14.28 3.68 8.50
CA ALA A 418 -12.85 3.81 8.25
C ALA A 418 -12.42 5.27 8.13
N VAL A 419 -13.18 6.11 7.41
CA VAL A 419 -12.93 7.57 7.31
C VAL A 419 -13.02 8.22 8.68
N MET A 420 -14.10 7.97 9.42
CA MET A 420 -14.31 8.55 10.74
C MET A 420 -13.20 8.16 11.72
N VAL A 421 -12.91 6.86 11.86
CA VAL A 421 -11.86 6.38 12.76
C VAL A 421 -10.49 6.90 12.37
N ASN A 422 -10.16 6.94 11.06
CA ASN A 422 -8.87 7.48 10.61
C ASN A 422 -8.75 8.98 10.84
N THR A 423 -9.82 9.74 10.61
CA THR A 423 -9.83 11.18 10.83
C THR A 423 -9.68 11.52 12.33
N LEU A 424 -10.37 10.79 13.20
CA LEU A 424 -10.36 11.06 14.63
C LEU A 424 -9.16 10.45 15.38
N MET A 425 -8.62 9.33 14.89
CA MET A 425 -7.57 8.56 15.57
C MET A 425 -6.22 8.60 14.88
N ALA A 426 -6.15 9.05 13.64
CA ALA A 426 -4.93 9.16 12.85
C ALA A 426 -4.10 7.84 12.79
N ARG A 427 -4.76 6.69 12.67
CA ARG A 427 -4.07 5.39 12.67
C ARG A 427 -3.49 5.04 11.31
N ARG A 428 -2.48 4.15 11.30
CA ARG A 428 -2.02 3.54 10.05
C ARG A 428 -3.00 2.45 9.63
N VAL A 429 -3.17 2.23 8.32
CA VAL A 429 -4.00 1.11 7.80
C VAL A 429 -3.64 -0.20 8.48
N SER A 430 -2.36 -0.50 8.60
CA SER A 430 -1.89 -1.73 9.23
C SER A 430 -2.18 -1.85 10.74
N GLU A 431 -2.48 -0.74 11.41
CA GLU A 431 -2.93 -0.74 12.82
C GLU A 431 -4.43 -0.99 12.88
N LEU A 432 -5.20 -0.51 11.88
CA LEU A 432 -6.64 -0.76 11.76
C LEU A 432 -6.95 -2.17 11.29
N GLU A 433 -6.15 -2.73 10.38
CA GLU A 433 -6.28 -4.12 9.91
C GLU A 433 -6.22 -5.15 11.04
N ASP A 434 -5.50 -4.84 12.11
CA ASP A 434 -5.31 -5.74 13.25
C ASP A 434 -6.36 -5.54 14.35
N LEU A 435 -7.29 -4.57 14.24
CA LEU A 435 -8.30 -4.30 15.27
C LEU A 435 -9.28 -5.46 15.42
N ARG A 436 -9.55 -5.80 16.68
CA ARG A 436 -10.51 -6.83 17.12
C ARG A 436 -11.47 -6.24 18.16
N ALA A 437 -12.46 -6.99 18.59
CA ALA A 437 -13.41 -6.54 19.59
C ALA A 437 -12.72 -6.14 20.93
N ASP A 438 -11.67 -6.85 21.34
CA ASP A 438 -10.87 -6.56 22.52
C ASP A 438 -9.92 -5.35 22.36
N SER A 439 -9.88 -4.77 21.17
CA SER A 439 -9.17 -3.51 20.94
C SER A 439 -9.92 -2.28 21.48
N ILE A 440 -11.21 -2.43 21.79
CA ILE A 440 -12.03 -1.38 22.40
C ILE A 440 -12.04 -1.61 23.91
N VAL A 441 -11.40 -0.72 24.65
CA VAL A 441 -11.29 -0.79 26.11
C VAL A 441 -12.13 0.33 26.71
N GLU A 442 -12.95 0.01 27.68
CA GLU A 442 -13.76 0.98 28.43
C GLU A 442 -13.25 1.04 29.88
N GLU A 443 -12.79 2.21 30.29
CA GLU A 443 -12.27 2.45 31.63
C GLU A 443 -12.82 3.77 32.18
N HIS A 444 -13.42 3.74 33.37
CA HIS A 444 -13.98 4.91 34.06
C HIS A 444 -14.93 5.78 33.20
N GLY A 445 -15.73 5.13 32.34
CA GLY A 445 -16.69 5.82 31.46
C GLY A 445 -16.05 6.50 30.24
N ALA A 446 -14.77 6.26 29.98
CA ALA A 446 -14.06 6.70 28.79
C ALA A 446 -13.65 5.50 27.91
N TYR A 447 -13.65 5.72 26.60
CA TYR A 447 -13.20 4.70 25.67
C TYR A 447 -11.75 4.92 25.24
N PHE A 448 -11.05 3.79 25.09
CA PHE A 448 -9.68 3.74 24.61
C PHE A 448 -9.56 2.72 23.49
N LEU A 449 -8.71 3.03 22.50
CA LEU A 449 -8.33 2.10 21.45
C LEU A 449 -6.99 1.45 21.81
N ALA A 450 -6.99 0.12 21.98
CA ALA A 450 -5.80 -0.69 22.15
C ALA A 450 -5.33 -1.20 20.77
N PHE A 451 -4.10 -0.92 20.42
CA PHE A 451 -3.51 -1.38 19.16
C PHE A 451 -2.02 -1.64 19.30
N ASN A 452 -1.49 -2.42 18.36
CA ASN A 452 -0.09 -2.81 18.34
C ASN A 452 0.71 -1.90 17.41
N LEU A 453 1.71 -1.20 17.95
CA LEU A 453 2.62 -0.38 17.15
C LEU A 453 3.53 -1.25 16.28
N ARG A 454 3.32 -1.27 14.96
CA ARG A 454 4.12 -2.10 14.03
C ARG A 454 5.58 -1.65 13.87
N LYS A 455 5.91 -0.37 14.12
CA LYS A 455 7.27 0.17 13.96
C LYS A 455 8.10 0.23 15.24
N ALA A 456 7.57 -0.20 16.35
CA ALA A 456 8.26 -0.21 17.65
C ALA A 456 8.37 -1.67 18.15
N ASN A 457 9.09 -2.52 17.42
CA ASN A 457 9.39 -3.87 17.84
C ASN A 457 10.58 -3.85 18.81
N VAL A 458 10.36 -4.33 20.01
CA VAL A 458 11.42 -4.72 20.95
C VAL A 458 11.31 -6.24 21.08
N LEU A 459 12.34 -6.97 20.66
CA LEU A 459 12.40 -8.43 20.77
C LEU A 459 11.16 -9.16 20.20
N GLU A 460 10.73 -8.80 18.97
CA GLU A 460 9.57 -9.39 18.26
C GLU A 460 8.19 -9.09 18.88
N HIS A 461 8.13 -8.50 20.06
CA HIS A 461 6.86 -8.10 20.66
C HIS A 461 6.47 -6.70 20.26
N ARG A 462 5.30 -6.59 19.63
CA ARG A 462 4.69 -5.29 19.32
C ARG A 462 4.19 -4.66 20.61
N LYS A 463 4.61 -3.43 20.89
CA LYS A 463 4.10 -2.70 22.05
C LYS A 463 2.61 -2.43 21.89
N ARG A 464 1.78 -3.06 22.72
CA ARG A 464 0.36 -2.70 22.85
C ARG A 464 0.25 -1.31 23.47
N THR A 465 -0.55 -0.46 22.87
CA THR A 465 -0.66 0.94 23.26
C THR A 465 -2.12 1.32 23.32
N LEU A 466 -2.51 2.08 24.34
CA LEU A 466 -3.84 2.65 24.51
C LEU A 466 -3.85 4.11 24.06
N ARG A 467 -4.93 4.53 23.38
CA ARG A 467 -5.19 5.93 23.02
C ARG A 467 -6.65 6.25 23.27
N PRO A 468 -6.95 7.47 23.79
CA PRO A 468 -8.34 7.90 23.92
C PRO A 468 -9.09 7.73 22.62
N LEU A 469 -10.30 7.21 22.70
CA LEU A 469 -11.16 6.92 21.55
C LEU A 469 -12.44 7.74 21.72
N PRO A 470 -12.78 8.65 20.78
CA PRO A 470 -14.05 9.38 20.81
C PRO A 470 -15.25 8.43 20.84
N GLY A 471 -16.29 8.77 21.63
CA GLY A 471 -17.44 7.90 21.84
C GLY A 471 -18.10 7.43 20.55
N ILE A 472 -18.28 8.33 19.57
CA ILE A 472 -18.88 7.97 18.28
C ILE A 472 -18.03 6.93 17.51
N ALA A 473 -16.70 7.04 17.58
CA ALA A 473 -15.81 6.06 16.96
C ALA A 473 -15.83 4.72 17.72
N ALA A 474 -15.97 4.75 19.06
CA ALA A 474 -16.12 3.57 19.88
C ALA A 474 -17.41 2.80 19.54
N GLU A 475 -18.53 3.49 19.45
CA GLU A 475 -19.82 2.89 19.08
C GLU A 475 -19.80 2.32 17.66
N ALA A 476 -19.15 3.01 16.72
CA ALA A 476 -18.99 2.49 15.36
C ALA A 476 -18.14 1.21 15.31
N LEU A 477 -17.06 1.14 16.08
CA LEU A 477 -16.25 -0.09 16.17
C LEU A 477 -16.99 -1.21 16.94
N LYS A 478 -17.78 -0.89 17.97
CA LYS A 478 -18.65 -1.85 18.65
C LYS A 478 -19.70 -2.45 17.70
N LEU A 479 -20.25 -1.64 16.80
CA LEU A 479 -21.17 -2.14 15.77
C LEU A 479 -20.51 -3.17 14.85
N LEU A 480 -19.28 -2.91 14.38
CA LEU A 480 -18.50 -3.90 13.61
C LEU A 480 -18.17 -5.15 14.42
N ALA A 481 -17.91 -5.00 15.73
CA ALA A 481 -17.68 -6.12 16.63
C ALA A 481 -18.96 -6.98 16.78
N ARG A 482 -20.13 -6.35 16.93
CA ARG A 482 -21.44 -7.02 16.96
C ARG A 482 -21.69 -7.81 15.66
N LEU A 483 -21.45 -7.19 14.51
CA LEU A 483 -21.56 -7.86 13.22
C LEU A 483 -20.63 -9.08 13.14
N SER A 484 -19.35 -8.90 13.50
CA SER A 484 -18.36 -9.98 13.48
C SER A 484 -18.71 -11.13 14.42
N HIS A 485 -19.22 -10.86 15.64
CA HIS A 485 -19.69 -11.88 16.58
C HIS A 485 -20.91 -12.63 16.05
N SER A 486 -21.94 -11.89 15.62
CA SER A 486 -23.18 -12.50 15.09
C SER A 486 -22.91 -13.39 13.87
N MET A 487 -21.95 -13.01 13.04
CA MET A 487 -21.55 -13.85 11.89
C MET A 487 -20.84 -15.12 12.34
N ARG A 488 -20.00 -15.08 13.38
CA ARG A 488 -19.39 -16.30 13.96
C ARG A 488 -20.44 -17.24 14.54
N ASP A 489 -21.43 -16.71 15.24
CA ASP A 489 -22.53 -17.52 15.80
C ASP A 489 -23.33 -18.23 14.71
N LEU A 490 -23.34 -17.68 13.49
CA LEU A 490 -23.90 -18.29 12.29
C LEU A 490 -22.96 -19.30 11.59
N GLY A 491 -21.78 -19.57 12.16
CA GLY A 491 -20.82 -20.52 11.62
C GLY A 491 -19.80 -19.93 10.64
N TYR A 492 -19.73 -18.60 10.52
CA TYR A 492 -18.71 -17.96 9.70
C TYR A 492 -17.35 -17.98 10.39
N GLN A 493 -16.38 -18.61 9.77
CA GLN A 493 -15.00 -18.54 10.24
C GLN A 493 -14.43 -17.16 9.88
N ASN A 494 -14.21 -16.34 10.88
CA ASN A 494 -13.44 -15.12 10.73
C ASN A 494 -12.30 -15.09 11.76
N ASP A 495 -11.24 -14.36 11.47
CA ASP A 495 -10.12 -14.18 12.37
C ASP A 495 -10.38 -13.10 13.44
N GLY A 496 -11.62 -12.61 13.56
CA GLY A 496 -12.07 -11.61 14.54
C GLY A 496 -11.69 -10.17 14.20
N LYS A 497 -11.15 -9.91 13.02
CA LYS A 497 -10.80 -8.55 12.58
C LYS A 497 -12.05 -7.73 12.30
N LEU A 498 -12.12 -6.51 12.88
CA LEU A 498 -13.30 -5.66 12.79
C LEU A 498 -13.59 -5.19 11.36
N PHE A 499 -12.55 -4.88 10.59
CA PHE A 499 -12.69 -4.39 9.22
C PHE A 499 -12.73 -5.51 8.16
N ALA A 500 -12.80 -6.77 8.57
CA ALA A 500 -13.05 -7.87 7.66
C ALA A 500 -14.55 -7.95 7.35
N ILE A 501 -14.92 -7.47 6.17
CA ILE A 501 -16.34 -7.52 5.73
C ILE A 501 -16.78 -8.97 5.55
N PRO A 502 -17.91 -9.40 6.14
CA PRO A 502 -18.40 -10.75 5.94
C PRO A 502 -18.86 -10.93 4.49
N TYR A 503 -18.29 -11.93 3.82
CA TYR A 503 -18.61 -12.21 2.43
C TYR A 503 -19.82 -13.17 2.35
N SER A 504 -20.77 -12.89 1.47
CA SER A 504 -21.94 -13.73 1.24
C SER A 504 -21.58 -15.03 0.51
N GLY A 505 -21.02 -15.99 1.21
CA GLY A 505 -20.77 -17.34 0.70
C GLY A 505 -21.95 -18.30 0.87
N TRP A 506 -23.08 -17.82 1.39
CA TRP A 506 -24.33 -18.57 1.57
C TRP A 506 -24.95 -19.09 0.27
N GLN A 507 -24.46 -18.61 -0.89
CA GLN A 507 -24.85 -19.04 -2.23
C GLN A 507 -24.24 -20.37 -2.68
N ARG A 508 -23.21 -20.86 -2.00
CA ARG A 508 -22.54 -22.11 -2.36
C ARG A 508 -23.20 -23.29 -1.64
N LYS A 509 -23.33 -24.40 -2.30
CA LYS A 509 -23.72 -25.67 -1.68
C LYS A 509 -22.49 -26.57 -1.58
N PRO A 510 -21.97 -26.89 -0.38
CA PRO A 510 -22.38 -26.33 0.93
C PRO A 510 -22.02 -24.86 1.07
N PRO A 511 -22.72 -24.11 1.95
CA PRO A 511 -22.39 -22.71 2.20
C PRO A 511 -20.91 -22.58 2.59
N HIS A 512 -20.16 -21.80 1.85
CA HIS A 512 -18.76 -21.51 2.17
C HIS A 512 -18.62 -20.04 2.50
N PHE A 513 -18.48 -19.76 3.79
CA PHE A 513 -18.43 -18.42 4.32
C PHE A 513 -16.97 -17.97 4.40
N GLY A 514 -16.48 -17.35 3.32
CA GLY A 514 -15.19 -16.70 3.33
C GLY A 514 -15.28 -15.31 3.95
N VAL A 515 -14.39 -14.97 4.85
CA VAL A 515 -14.21 -13.59 5.32
C VAL A 515 -13.19 -12.92 4.41
N CYS A 516 -13.59 -11.80 3.79
CA CYS A 516 -12.66 -10.96 3.09
C CYS A 516 -11.64 -10.36 4.08
N GLN A 517 -10.38 -10.31 3.70
CA GLN A 517 -9.41 -9.52 4.42
C GLN A 517 -9.79 -8.04 4.33
N PRO A 518 -9.43 -7.21 5.34
CA PRO A 518 -9.68 -5.77 5.27
C PRO A 518 -9.07 -5.16 4.01
N ASP A 519 -9.89 -4.49 3.21
CA ASP A 519 -9.45 -3.76 2.02
C ASP A 519 -9.85 -2.28 2.16
N PHE A 520 -9.01 -1.54 2.87
CA PHE A 520 -9.23 -0.12 3.13
C PHE A 520 -9.22 0.73 1.85
N THR A 521 -8.48 0.32 0.81
CA THR A 521 -8.48 1.03 -0.47
C THR A 521 -9.87 0.97 -1.08
N ARG A 522 -10.47 -0.22 -1.11
CA ARG A 522 -11.83 -0.43 -1.62
C ARG A 522 -12.86 0.31 -0.79
N PHE A 523 -12.76 0.28 0.53
CA PHE A 523 -13.69 0.97 1.41
C PHE A 523 -13.66 2.49 1.19
N PHE A 524 -12.47 3.08 1.15
CA PHE A 524 -12.33 4.51 0.86
C PHE A 524 -12.81 4.88 -0.55
N ASP A 525 -12.49 4.08 -1.56
CA ASP A 525 -12.91 4.34 -2.93
C ASP A 525 -14.44 4.26 -3.05
N ARG A 526 -15.06 3.25 -2.46
CA ARG A 526 -16.51 3.06 -2.46
C ARG A 526 -17.25 4.19 -1.75
N PHE A 527 -16.71 4.65 -0.61
CA PHE A 527 -17.21 5.82 0.10
C PHE A 527 -17.10 7.09 -0.76
N CYS A 528 -15.95 7.32 -1.38
CA CYS A 528 -15.73 8.50 -2.22
C CYS A 528 -16.64 8.51 -3.46
N ASP A 529 -16.88 7.36 -4.08
CA ASP A 529 -17.78 7.24 -5.22
C ASP A 529 -19.26 7.48 -4.83
N TYR A 530 -19.67 6.95 -3.68
CA TYR A 530 -21.02 7.14 -3.17
C TYR A 530 -21.33 8.60 -2.85
N PHE A 531 -20.45 9.27 -2.11
CA PHE A 531 -20.62 10.68 -1.72
C PHE A 531 -20.14 11.66 -2.80
N GLN A 532 -19.69 11.17 -3.94
CA GLN A 532 -19.24 11.98 -5.07
C GLN A 532 -18.26 13.08 -4.61
N THR A 533 -17.19 12.68 -3.89
CA THR A 533 -16.19 13.62 -3.37
C THR A 533 -15.67 14.53 -4.47
N GLY A 534 -15.27 15.76 -4.09
CA GLY A 534 -14.87 16.81 -5.02
C GLY A 534 -13.84 16.36 -6.05
N GLN A 535 -13.77 17.11 -7.15
CA GLN A 535 -12.86 16.88 -8.27
C GLN A 535 -11.83 18.01 -8.33
N ASP A 536 -10.68 17.74 -8.95
CA ASP A 536 -9.72 18.77 -9.31
C ASP A 536 -10.11 19.44 -10.66
N GLU A 537 -9.31 20.42 -11.08
CA GLU A 537 -9.51 21.17 -12.32
C GLU A 537 -9.46 20.28 -13.59
N ARG A 538 -8.92 19.07 -13.49
CA ARG A 538 -8.84 18.08 -14.58
C ARG A 538 -9.98 17.06 -14.55
N GLY A 539 -10.99 17.27 -13.69
CA GLY A 539 -12.12 16.35 -13.52
C GLY A 539 -11.78 15.04 -12.82
N ARG A 540 -10.63 14.94 -12.15
CA ARG A 540 -10.24 13.76 -11.39
C ARG A 540 -10.80 13.84 -9.98
N ARG A 541 -11.38 12.74 -9.46
CA ARG A 541 -11.97 12.68 -8.12
C ARG A 541 -10.91 12.50 -7.04
N TYR A 542 -11.12 13.13 -5.89
CA TYR A 542 -10.31 12.89 -4.69
C TYR A 542 -10.72 11.57 -4.03
N TYR A 543 -9.91 10.54 -4.21
CA TYR A 543 -10.04 9.27 -3.48
C TYR A 543 -9.11 9.30 -2.27
N VAL A 544 -9.71 9.45 -1.09
CA VAL A 544 -8.96 9.62 0.16
C VAL A 544 -8.16 8.37 0.55
N ARG A 545 -7.05 8.59 1.24
CA ARG A 545 -6.20 7.53 1.81
C ARG A 545 -5.93 7.77 3.28
N ALA A 546 -5.80 6.72 4.05
CA ALA A 546 -5.56 6.78 5.50
C ALA A 546 -4.35 7.67 5.86
N HIS A 547 -3.29 7.66 5.06
CA HIS A 547 -2.12 8.51 5.28
C HIS A 547 -2.42 10.01 5.11
N GLN A 548 -3.32 10.36 4.20
CA GLN A 548 -3.77 11.74 4.00
C GLN A 548 -4.61 12.22 5.19
N LEU A 549 -5.55 11.40 5.67
CA LEU A 549 -6.35 11.69 6.87
C LEU A 549 -5.47 11.83 8.11
N ARG A 550 -4.51 10.92 8.29
CA ARG A 550 -3.52 10.99 9.38
C ARG A 550 -2.67 12.26 9.30
N ARG A 551 -2.28 12.68 8.09
CA ARG A 551 -1.53 13.91 7.88
C ARG A 551 -2.38 15.14 8.22
N ASN A 552 -3.63 15.16 7.76
CA ASN A 552 -4.57 16.22 8.06
C ASN A 552 -4.79 16.36 9.58
N PHE A 553 -5.00 15.24 10.28
CA PHE A 553 -5.07 15.24 11.75
C PHE A 553 -3.80 15.82 12.38
N ALA A 554 -2.62 15.37 11.95
CA ALA A 554 -1.37 15.85 12.51
C ALA A 554 -1.18 17.36 12.33
N MET A 555 -1.59 17.90 11.19
CA MET A 555 -1.52 19.33 10.89
C MET A 555 -2.50 20.13 11.73
N LEU A 556 -3.77 19.72 11.78
CA LEU A 556 -4.78 20.38 12.58
C LEU A 556 -4.39 20.38 14.07
N PHE A 557 -3.98 19.22 14.60
CA PHE A 557 -3.57 19.08 15.98
C PHE A 557 -2.36 19.95 16.33
N PHE A 558 -1.38 20.04 15.44
CA PHE A 558 -0.18 20.84 15.64
C PHE A 558 -0.52 22.33 15.64
N TRP A 559 -1.32 22.80 14.67
CA TRP A 559 -1.64 24.21 14.52
C TRP A 559 -2.68 24.72 15.53
N GLN A 560 -3.51 23.84 16.09
CA GLN A 560 -4.42 24.24 17.17
C GLN A 560 -3.71 24.53 18.51
N GLY A 561 -2.41 24.25 18.63
CA GLY A 561 -1.50 24.81 19.64
C GLY A 561 -1.79 24.58 21.11
N SER A 562 -2.97 24.06 21.46
CA SER A 562 -3.55 24.16 22.80
C SER A 562 -3.07 23.10 23.80
N PHE A 563 -2.44 22.01 23.36
CA PHE A 563 -2.17 20.86 24.23
C PHE A 563 -0.81 20.22 23.98
N GLY A 564 0.25 20.77 24.56
CA GLY A 564 1.54 20.07 24.73
C GLY A 564 2.34 19.80 23.44
N GLY A 565 1.97 20.40 22.33
CA GLY A 565 2.78 20.48 21.11
C GLY A 565 3.21 19.13 20.51
N VAL A 566 4.44 19.08 19.98
CA VAL A 566 5.02 17.93 19.25
C VAL A 566 5.12 16.67 20.09
N GLU A 567 5.36 16.76 21.40
CA GLU A 567 5.50 15.58 22.23
C GLU A 567 4.19 14.82 22.38
N VAL A 568 3.07 15.51 22.59
CA VAL A 568 1.74 14.91 22.65
C VAL A 568 1.38 14.31 21.30
N LEU A 569 1.64 15.02 20.21
CA LEU A 569 1.42 14.53 18.86
C LEU A 569 2.31 13.31 18.55
N ARG A 570 3.57 13.33 18.98
CA ARG A 570 4.50 12.19 18.89
C ARG A 570 3.95 10.97 19.62
N TYR A 571 3.49 11.17 20.84
CA TYR A 571 2.89 10.11 21.64
C TYR A 571 1.64 9.57 20.95
N PHE A 572 0.72 10.45 20.53
CA PHE A 572 -0.54 10.07 19.89
C PHE A 572 -0.32 9.29 18.58
N LEU A 573 0.56 9.76 17.73
CA LEU A 573 0.88 9.13 16.45
C LEU A 573 1.79 7.88 16.58
N GLY A 574 2.36 7.62 17.76
CA GLY A 574 3.28 6.52 17.98
C GLY A 574 4.60 6.65 17.20
N HIS A 575 5.18 7.84 17.14
CA HIS A 575 6.47 8.09 16.52
C HIS A 575 7.58 8.09 17.57
N ASN A 576 8.68 7.37 17.26
CA ASN A 576 9.83 7.31 18.17
C ASN A 576 10.79 8.50 18.02
N LYS A 577 10.73 9.23 16.88
CA LYS A 577 11.62 10.35 16.57
C LYS A 577 10.84 11.61 16.24
N PRO A 578 11.16 12.77 16.84
CA PRO A 578 10.50 14.05 16.54
C PRO A 578 10.58 14.45 15.06
N GLN A 579 11.70 14.11 14.38
CA GLN A 579 11.88 14.41 12.95
C GLN A 579 10.80 13.80 12.06
N MET A 580 10.15 12.72 12.50
CA MET A 580 9.07 12.10 11.72
C MET A 580 7.79 12.94 11.77
N ILE A 581 7.56 13.66 12.86
CA ILE A 581 6.41 14.58 12.98
C ILE A 581 6.68 15.85 12.19
N TYR A 582 7.90 16.37 12.29
CA TYR A 582 8.35 17.54 11.54
C TYR A 582 8.00 17.43 10.05
N ARG A 583 8.16 16.24 9.46
CA ARG A 583 7.78 16.00 8.06
C ARG A 583 6.29 16.18 7.77
N TYR A 584 5.42 16.00 8.75
CA TYR A 584 3.99 16.24 8.56
C TYR A 584 3.63 17.73 8.69
N VAL A 585 4.38 18.48 9.48
CA VAL A 585 4.06 19.83 9.90
C VAL A 585 4.70 20.91 9.00
N THR A 586 5.90 20.66 8.46
CA THR A 586 6.68 21.63 7.67
C THR A 586 6.35 21.68 6.19
N GLU A 587 5.57 20.73 5.67
CA GLU A 587 5.10 20.88 4.31
C GLU A 587 4.02 21.95 4.26
N ALA A 588 4.34 23.04 3.57
CA ALA A 588 3.40 24.10 3.28
C ALA A 588 2.15 23.51 2.63
N VAL A 589 1.01 23.68 3.30
CA VAL A 589 -0.28 23.49 2.66
C VAL A 589 -0.59 24.79 1.96
N PRO A 590 -0.58 24.82 0.63
CA PRO A 590 -1.05 25.97 -0.08
C PRO A 590 -2.55 26.10 0.17
N GLY A 591 -2.98 27.17 0.80
CA GLY A 591 -4.40 27.44 0.87
C GLY A 591 -4.86 28.40 1.96
N LYS A 592 -5.92 29.11 1.64
CA LYS A 592 -6.63 30.07 2.47
C LYS A 592 -6.92 29.56 3.89
N ILE A 593 -7.13 28.26 4.05
CA ILE A 593 -7.55 27.64 5.31
C ILE A 593 -6.40 27.43 6.29
N LEU A 594 -5.22 27.04 5.81
CA LEU A 594 -4.05 26.96 6.70
C LEU A 594 -3.70 28.36 7.22
N ARG A 595 -3.78 29.38 6.35
CA ARG A 595 -3.58 30.76 6.76
C ARG A 595 -4.58 31.17 7.85
N ARG A 596 -5.85 30.78 7.71
CA ARG A 596 -6.88 31.07 8.72
C ARG A 596 -6.64 30.33 10.04
N VAL A 597 -6.17 29.07 10.01
CA VAL A 597 -5.76 28.34 11.23
C VAL A 597 -4.55 28.99 11.87
N MET A 598 -3.53 29.36 11.09
CA MET A 598 -2.36 30.11 11.55
C MET A 598 -2.76 31.44 12.20
N ALA A 599 -3.67 32.16 11.56
CA ALA A 599 -4.21 33.44 12.08
C ALA A 599 -5.00 33.22 13.38
N SER A 600 -5.78 32.14 13.47
CA SER A 600 -6.51 31.80 14.70
C SER A 600 -5.56 31.45 15.86
N VAL A 601 -4.50 30.70 15.60
CA VAL A 601 -3.48 30.41 16.61
C VAL A 601 -2.73 31.68 17.03
N ALA A 602 -2.38 32.53 16.06
CA ALA A 602 -1.75 33.82 16.34
C ALA A 602 -2.62 34.63 17.27
N LYS A 603 -3.95 34.74 16.99
CA LYS A 603 -4.92 35.42 17.84
C LYS A 603 -4.92 34.87 19.28
N ASP A 604 -4.94 33.55 19.44
CA ASP A 604 -4.96 32.92 20.77
C ASP A 604 -3.67 33.23 21.55
N LEU A 605 -2.50 33.21 20.88
CA LEU A 605 -1.22 33.55 21.47
C LEU A 605 -1.11 35.04 21.80
N ILE A 606 -1.66 35.92 20.97
CA ILE A 606 -1.74 37.36 21.22
C ILE A 606 -2.60 37.62 22.47
N LYS A 607 -3.75 36.94 22.60
CA LYS A 607 -4.60 37.05 23.80
C LYS A 607 -3.94 36.53 25.06
N ALA A 608 -3.02 35.55 24.91
CA ALA A 608 -2.23 35.01 26.02
C ALA A 608 -0.96 35.82 26.28
N GLU A 609 -0.76 36.96 25.64
CA GLU A 609 0.42 37.83 25.77
C GLU A 609 1.73 37.07 25.56
N HIS A 610 1.76 36.16 24.57
CA HIS A 610 2.91 35.34 24.31
C HIS A 610 4.01 36.14 23.58
N PRO A 611 5.28 36.15 24.11
CA PRO A 611 6.35 36.99 23.54
C PRO A 611 6.64 36.81 22.07
N ALA A 612 6.34 35.62 21.50
CA ALA A 612 6.53 35.33 20.08
C ALA A 612 5.60 36.11 19.16
N THR A 613 4.58 36.80 19.69
CA THR A 613 3.57 37.55 18.93
C THR A 613 3.62 39.05 19.16
N ASP A 614 4.62 39.54 19.89
CA ASP A 614 4.71 40.98 20.25
C ASP A 614 4.72 41.90 19.02
N GLU A 615 5.51 41.58 17.98
CA GLU A 615 5.56 42.35 16.73
C GLU A 615 4.23 42.31 15.98
N LEU A 616 3.54 41.19 15.97
CA LEU A 616 2.24 41.04 15.34
C LEU A 616 1.14 41.78 16.12
N ALA A 617 1.18 41.74 17.45
CA ALA A 617 0.30 42.47 18.32
C ALA A 617 0.46 43.99 18.12
N ALA A 618 1.71 44.47 17.99
CA ALA A 618 2.00 45.87 17.70
C ALA A 618 1.37 46.34 16.36
N LEU A 619 1.48 45.54 15.29
CA LEU A 619 0.85 45.83 14.00
C LEU A 619 -0.68 45.90 14.08
N ILE A 620 -1.29 45.00 14.85
CA ILE A 620 -2.75 45.04 15.07
C ILE A 620 -3.15 46.30 15.81
N CYS A 621 -2.40 46.67 16.85
CA CYS A 621 -2.64 47.90 17.60
C CYS A 621 -2.54 49.16 16.69
N GLU A 622 -1.51 49.22 15.86
CA GLU A 622 -1.31 50.26 14.88
C GLU A 622 -2.48 50.33 13.87
N ARG A 623 -2.89 49.21 13.34
CA ARG A 623 -3.99 49.10 12.36
C ARG A 623 -5.31 49.60 12.90
N TYR A 624 -5.64 49.27 14.15
CA TYR A 624 -6.94 49.60 14.77
C TYR A 624 -6.87 50.83 15.67
N GLY A 625 -5.70 51.46 15.83
CA GLY A 625 -5.52 52.66 16.64
C GLY A 625 -5.80 52.46 18.13
N ILE A 626 -5.46 51.27 18.65
CA ILE A 626 -5.72 50.88 20.04
C ILE A 626 -4.41 50.59 20.78
N SER A 627 -4.48 50.62 22.11
CA SER A 627 -3.34 50.19 22.93
C SER A 627 -3.23 48.65 23.05
N LEU A 628 -2.06 48.13 23.42
CA LEU A 628 -1.87 46.73 23.69
C LEU A 628 -2.84 46.17 24.76
N ASN A 629 -3.17 47.01 25.75
CA ASN A 629 -4.11 46.64 26.81
C ASN A 629 -5.56 46.52 26.30
N ASP A 630 -5.89 47.12 25.19
CA ASP A 630 -7.24 47.12 24.59
C ASP A 630 -7.42 46.05 23.52
N LEU A 631 -6.39 45.26 23.21
CA LEU A 631 -6.38 44.17 22.18
C LEU A 631 -7.50 43.15 22.44
N HIS A 632 -7.84 42.89 23.71
CA HIS A 632 -8.90 41.96 24.10
C HIS A 632 -10.32 42.45 23.76
N ILE A 633 -10.50 43.73 23.45
CA ILE A 633 -11.78 44.35 23.09
C ILE A 633 -12.12 44.07 21.62
N LEU A 634 -11.11 43.83 20.75
CA LEU A 634 -11.36 43.58 19.35
C LEU A 634 -12.13 42.26 19.15
N PRO A 635 -13.11 42.24 18.24
CA PRO A 635 -13.77 41.01 17.83
C PRO A 635 -12.76 40.02 17.31
N GLU A 636 -12.84 38.79 17.80
CA GLU A 636 -11.88 37.68 17.41
C GLU A 636 -11.79 37.50 15.89
N ARG A 637 -12.90 37.68 15.21
CA ARG A 637 -12.98 37.56 13.77
C ARG A 637 -12.11 38.58 13.05
N ASP A 638 -12.14 39.83 13.52
CA ASP A 638 -11.41 40.92 12.88
C ASP A 638 -9.89 40.74 13.03
N VAL A 639 -9.45 40.26 14.20
CA VAL A 639 -8.05 39.91 14.43
C VAL A 639 -7.61 38.76 13.51
N VAL A 640 -8.42 37.68 13.40
CA VAL A 640 -8.12 36.54 12.54
C VAL A 640 -8.08 36.94 11.07
N ASP A 641 -9.07 37.72 10.60
CA ASP A 641 -9.15 38.12 9.21
C ASP A 641 -7.96 39.04 8.84
N TYR A 642 -7.55 39.95 9.71
CA TYR A 642 -6.38 40.83 9.49
C TYR A 642 -5.07 40.05 9.49
N VAL A 643 -4.86 39.13 10.41
CA VAL A 643 -3.65 38.25 10.42
C VAL A 643 -3.62 37.35 9.20
N GLU A 644 -4.77 36.86 8.74
CA GLU A 644 -4.87 36.09 7.50
C GLU A 644 -4.47 36.94 6.29
N ASP A 645 -4.87 38.18 6.25
CA ASP A 645 -4.51 39.13 5.19
C ASP A 645 -3.00 39.40 5.20
N LEU A 646 -2.39 39.66 6.36
CA LEU A 646 -0.93 39.83 6.49
C LEU A 646 -0.14 38.58 6.01
N ILE A 647 -0.59 37.37 6.35
CA ILE A 647 0.03 36.13 5.88
C ILE A 647 -0.16 35.99 4.36
N THR A 648 -1.30 36.40 3.83
CA THR A 648 -1.62 36.32 2.39
C THR A 648 -0.79 37.32 1.58
N ALA A 649 -0.59 38.53 2.12
CA ALA A 649 0.25 39.56 1.53
C ALA A 649 1.77 39.23 1.63
N GLY A 650 2.15 38.28 2.44
CA GLY A 650 3.57 37.99 2.71
C GLY A 650 4.22 38.91 3.72
N GLU A 651 3.41 39.74 4.39
CA GLU A 651 3.87 40.72 5.41
C GLU A 651 4.06 40.05 6.78
N ALA A 652 3.43 38.90 7.01
CA ALA A 652 3.67 38.05 8.17
C ALA A 652 3.97 36.62 7.75
N GLU A 653 4.92 35.99 8.41
CA GLU A 653 5.30 34.63 8.22
C GLU A 653 5.16 33.84 9.52
N VAL A 654 4.50 32.69 9.44
CA VAL A 654 4.34 31.75 10.57
C VAL A 654 5.09 30.48 10.25
N LYS A 655 6.20 30.24 10.93
CA LYS A 655 7.03 29.04 10.72
C LYS A 655 7.35 28.33 12.03
N PRO A 656 7.37 26.99 12.03
CA PRO A 656 7.98 26.24 13.11
C PRO A 656 9.51 26.29 12.98
N GLU A 657 10.19 26.78 14.01
CA GLU A 657 11.64 26.74 14.11
C GLU A 657 12.10 25.66 15.07
N PHE A 658 13.22 25.01 14.71
CA PHE A 658 13.86 23.99 15.53
C PHE A 658 15.20 24.52 16.00
N PHE A 659 15.47 24.40 17.28
CA PHE A 659 16.75 24.74 17.86
C PHE A 659 17.22 23.65 18.82
N ARG A 660 18.51 23.63 19.07
CA ARG A 660 19.11 22.74 20.08
C ARG A 660 19.15 23.47 21.43
N GLY A 661 18.27 23.10 22.32
CA GLY A 661 18.31 23.54 23.70
C GLY A 661 19.22 22.67 24.58
N PRO A 662 19.45 23.08 25.84
CA PRO A 662 20.28 22.32 26.78
C PRO A 662 19.76 20.91 27.08
N LYS A 663 18.48 20.65 26.87
CA LYS A 663 17.78 19.36 27.08
C LYS A 663 17.56 18.56 25.79
N GLY A 664 18.08 18.98 24.66
CA GLY A 664 17.89 18.30 23.36
C GLY A 664 17.29 19.19 22.28
N GLN A 665 16.60 18.57 21.29
CA GLN A 665 15.90 19.32 20.25
C GLN A 665 14.58 19.89 20.82
N GLU A 666 14.50 21.19 20.81
CA GLU A 666 13.29 21.96 21.12
C GLU A 666 12.77 22.65 19.86
N TYR A 667 11.50 22.98 19.83
CA TYR A 667 10.92 23.72 18.72
C TYR A 667 9.97 24.78 19.28
N ARG A 668 9.79 25.83 18.50
CA ARG A 668 8.79 26.88 18.75
C ARG A 668 8.15 27.30 17.45
N ILE A 669 6.96 27.84 17.54
CA ILE A 669 6.33 28.53 16.42
C ILE A 669 6.82 30.00 16.50
N VAL A 670 7.36 30.47 15.40
CA VAL A 670 7.84 31.86 15.30
C VAL A 670 6.93 32.58 14.35
N TYR A 671 6.46 33.74 14.80
CA TYR A 671 5.76 34.70 14.00
C TYR A 671 6.74 35.81 13.64
N ARG A 672 6.99 36.00 12.37
CA ARG A 672 7.86 37.06 11.87
C ARG A 672 7.04 38.06 11.08
N VAL A 673 7.15 39.32 11.42
CA VAL A 673 6.69 40.43 10.60
C VAL A 673 7.79 40.75 9.58
N MET A 674 7.43 40.70 8.30
CA MET A 674 8.34 41.03 7.21
C MET A 674 8.27 42.56 7.02
N LYS A 675 9.20 43.29 7.64
CA LYS A 675 9.31 44.74 7.34
C LYS A 675 9.74 44.90 5.89
N HIS A 676 8.96 45.59 5.06
CA HIS A 676 9.42 46.07 3.78
C HIS A 676 10.68 46.91 4.05
N ARG A 677 11.83 46.47 3.55
CA ARG A 677 12.95 47.38 3.38
C ARG A 677 12.49 48.36 2.32
N GLU A 678 12.18 49.59 2.74
CA GLU A 678 12.19 50.71 1.84
C GLU A 678 13.56 50.73 1.19
N GLU A 679 13.60 50.52 -0.12
CA GLU A 679 14.79 50.74 -0.92
C GLU A 679 15.19 52.20 -0.78
N ALA A 680 16.31 52.45 -0.13
CA ALA A 680 16.99 53.74 -0.12
C ALA A 680 17.91 53.87 -1.35
#